data_e14f16d4ad39cb510d839b969c20d6d5
#
_entry.id   e14f16d4ad39cb510d839b969c20d6d5
#
_cell.length_a   1.000
_cell.length_b   1.000
_cell.length_c   1.000
_cell.angle_alpha   90.00
_cell.angle_beta   90.00
_cell.angle_gamma   90.00
#
_symmetry.space_group_name_H-M   'P 1'
#
loop_
_entity.id
_entity.type
_entity.pdbx_description
1 polymer ?
#
loop_
_entity_poly.entity_id
_entity_poly.type
_entity_poly.pdbx_seq_one_letter_code
_entity_poly.pdbx_strand_id
1 'polypeptide(L)'
;MRLKFLLATAAGAALLAGCTTQTGATELSDNMTESAASTPQAVDAEETVSTALTPPTAKREPVTIEQVGRTRTDPYQWMKDENWQQVMRDPSVLRADIREYLEAENAYTKAALEDPTEGLRETLLKEMRGRIKEDDSSVPAKDGPYAYYVRYREGGEYPIYARRPADQAFDDSAPETLLFDGDKEAEGKSYFSIRGMDNSPDHKRLAYAIDTQGSEYYTISVRDIETGEPVGTPIEGTYGSFEWGADSDLLYWVERDDMGRPTAVFQRDLNTGEDVEIYREEDPGFFVGVGKTESEDYIMIETGGHTSGEVWFFPADARTPEPKLVAPRKEDEEYDVTHWNGAFYILTNADGAVDFKVMKAPIDQPGRENWEEVIPHRPGTLVLGLDAYKDHLVRLERENALPRIVIRERESGDEHTIEMDEAAYQLGLGSGEYDSTVMRYNYESPAVPDQTYDYDMATRERVLRKTREIPSGHNPEDYVVERLQAPAWDGETVPVTILRRADTPVDGSAPLLLYGYGSYGITIPASFSSSRLSLVDRGFIYAIAHVRGSQAKGYQWYLDGKLDKKENTFKDYVSSGRYLVENGYGSEGRVVGMGGSAGGLLMGAVSNMDPALFGGIVAAVPFVDVVNTMSDESLPLTPPEWPEWGNPITDAEAYDTIMAYSPYDQVSDQDYPAMLITGGLSDPRVTYWEPSKWAAKLRHEAPEGGPYFLRINMDAGHGGSTGRFEGLKETAVEYAFALAAVGKAEGLDVSRAAED
;
A
#
# COMPACT_ATOMS: atom_id res chain seq x y z
N MET A 1 19.26 1.16 -0.47
CA MET A 1 18.08 0.77 0.35
C MET A 1 17.65 -0.57 -0.20
N ARG A 2 18.21 -1.66 0.33
CA ARG A 2 17.87 -3.02 -0.12
C ARG A 2 16.49 -3.35 0.39
N LEU A 3 15.52 -3.38 -0.50
CA LEU A 3 14.15 -3.78 -0.19
C LEU A 3 14.15 -5.31 -0.08
N LYS A 4 14.09 -5.86 1.13
CA LYS A 4 13.71 -7.26 1.29
C LYS A 4 12.29 -7.41 0.75
N PHE A 5 12.15 -8.16 -0.33
CA PHE A 5 10.88 -8.71 -0.72
C PHE A 5 10.54 -9.86 0.27
N LEU A 6 9.94 -9.51 1.40
CA LEU A 6 8.89 -10.39 1.87
C LEU A 6 7.87 -10.38 0.74
N LEU A 7 7.50 -11.53 0.23
CA LEU A 7 6.29 -11.74 -0.55
C LEU A 7 5.07 -11.45 0.34
N ALA A 8 5.01 -10.22 0.90
CA ALA A 8 3.76 -9.60 1.21
C ALA A 8 3.19 -9.28 -0.16
N THR A 9 2.37 -10.19 -0.65
CA THR A 9 1.60 -10.18 -1.88
C THR A 9 1.53 -8.82 -2.53
N ALA A 10 1.75 -8.76 -3.83
CA ALA A 10 1.83 -7.54 -4.65
C ALA A 10 0.69 -6.52 -4.44
N ALA A 11 -0.38 -6.90 -3.76
CA ALA A 11 -1.49 -6.05 -3.35
C ALA A 11 -1.22 -5.17 -2.11
N GLY A 12 -0.31 -5.57 -1.19
CA GLY A 12 -0.14 -4.89 0.10
C GLY A 12 0.89 -3.77 0.14
N ALA A 13 1.92 -3.83 -0.72
CA ALA A 13 3.03 -2.87 -0.66
C ALA A 13 2.66 -1.45 -1.13
N ALA A 14 1.59 -1.27 -1.91
CA ALA A 14 1.19 0.04 -2.42
C ALA A 14 0.34 0.87 -1.43
N LEU A 15 -0.38 0.24 -0.51
CA LEU A 15 -1.20 0.96 0.48
C LEU A 15 -0.39 1.49 1.68
N LEU A 16 0.78 0.91 1.96
CA LEU A 16 1.70 1.43 2.97
C LEU A 16 2.59 2.56 2.42
N ALA A 17 2.78 2.63 1.09
CA ALA A 17 3.51 3.70 0.42
C ALA A 17 2.66 4.96 0.17
N GLY A 18 1.33 4.90 0.27
CA GLY A 18 0.42 6.03 0.11
C GLY A 18 0.51 7.11 1.20
N CYS A 19 1.38 6.94 2.21
CA CYS A 19 1.70 7.98 3.19
C CYS A 19 3.01 8.71 2.90
N THR A 20 3.71 8.41 1.82
CA THR A 20 4.93 9.13 1.43
C THR A 20 4.91 9.48 -0.06
N THR A 21 4.42 10.65 -0.35
CA THR A 21 4.82 11.70 -1.31
C THR A 21 5.09 11.42 -2.78
N GLN A 22 4.47 12.15 -3.74
CA GLN A 22 5.15 13.17 -4.59
C GLN A 22 4.40 13.67 -5.85
N THR A 23 4.69 14.90 -6.27
CA THR A 23 3.96 15.78 -7.18
C THR A 23 4.70 16.22 -8.43
N GLY A 24 4.04 17.10 -9.21
CA GLY A 24 4.64 18.05 -10.14
C GLY A 24 3.75 19.27 -10.37
N ALA A 25 4.33 20.47 -10.30
CA ALA A 25 3.65 21.74 -10.50
C ALA A 25 3.88 22.30 -11.91
N THR A 26 2.83 22.85 -12.50
CA THR A 26 2.92 23.77 -13.65
C THR A 26 2.70 25.20 -13.20
N GLU A 27 3.68 26.07 -13.45
CA GLU A 27 3.58 27.51 -13.26
C GLU A 27 2.61 28.12 -14.29
N LEU A 28 1.70 28.96 -13.82
CA LEU A 28 1.02 29.96 -14.66
C LEU A 28 1.48 31.36 -14.23
N SER A 29 2.05 32.06 -15.18
CA SER A 29 2.59 33.41 -15.06
C SER A 29 1.51 34.44 -14.81
N ASP A 30 1.75 35.31 -13.82
CA ASP A 30 1.04 36.56 -13.58
C ASP A 30 1.10 37.53 -14.76
N ASN A 31 -0.05 38.06 -15.15
CA ASN A 31 -0.15 39.35 -15.80
C ASN A 31 -1.23 40.19 -15.12
N MET A 32 -0.79 41.06 -14.22
CA MET A 32 -1.61 42.13 -13.66
C MET A 32 -1.75 43.27 -14.68
N THR A 33 -2.96 43.63 -14.99
CA THR A 33 -3.27 44.99 -15.50
C THR A 33 -4.46 45.55 -14.75
N GLU A 34 -4.21 46.65 -14.06
CA GLU A 34 -5.20 47.53 -13.42
C GLU A 34 -6.24 48.07 -14.41
N SER A 35 -7.50 48.10 -13.99
CA SER A 35 -8.47 49.09 -14.52
C SER A 35 -9.61 49.34 -13.53
N ALA A 36 -9.63 50.55 -13.05
CA ALA A 36 -10.68 51.50 -12.62
C ALA A 36 -12.06 50.98 -12.15
N ALA A 37 -12.41 51.48 -11.00
CA ALA A 37 -13.71 51.42 -10.32
C ALA A 37 -14.87 52.00 -11.12
N SER A 38 -16.00 51.30 -11.17
CA SER A 38 -17.32 51.84 -11.41
C SER A 38 -18.34 51.29 -10.43
N THR A 39 -19.16 52.18 -9.88
CA THR A 39 -20.19 52.03 -8.87
C THR A 39 -21.28 51.01 -9.28
N PRO A 40 -21.84 50.20 -8.37
CA PRO A 40 -22.87 49.24 -8.70
C PRO A 40 -24.25 49.89 -8.77
N GLN A 41 -24.94 49.70 -9.89
CA GLN A 41 -26.39 49.82 -9.99
C GLN A 41 -27.04 48.53 -9.43
N ALA A 42 -28.08 48.74 -8.65
CA ALA A 42 -28.93 47.65 -8.16
C ALA A 42 -29.57 46.90 -9.34
N VAL A 43 -29.33 45.61 -9.43
CA VAL A 43 -30.01 44.67 -10.29
C VAL A 43 -30.95 43.85 -9.42
N ASP A 44 -32.20 43.77 -9.87
CA ASP A 44 -33.28 43.02 -9.25
C ASP A 44 -32.85 41.54 -9.01
N ALA A 45 -33.25 41.00 -7.89
CA ALA A 45 -33.06 39.61 -7.55
C ALA A 45 -33.85 38.74 -8.54
N GLU A 46 -33.18 38.19 -9.55
CA GLU A 46 -33.67 37.02 -10.27
C GLU A 46 -33.61 35.84 -9.30
N GLU A 47 -34.75 35.18 -9.10
CA GLU A 47 -34.85 33.87 -8.48
C GLU A 47 -33.90 32.92 -9.22
N THR A 48 -32.76 32.62 -8.63
CA THR A 48 -31.93 31.50 -9.04
C THR A 48 -32.69 30.23 -8.72
N VAL A 49 -33.37 29.70 -9.74
CA VAL A 49 -33.81 28.30 -9.71
C VAL A 49 -32.53 27.48 -9.59
N SER A 50 -32.26 26.98 -8.39
CA SER A 50 -31.25 25.95 -8.17
C SER A 50 -31.68 24.73 -8.98
N THR A 51 -31.12 24.55 -10.15
CA THR A 51 -31.20 23.24 -10.82
C THR A 51 -30.43 22.27 -9.97
N ALA A 52 -31.13 21.40 -9.27
CA ALA A 52 -30.51 20.32 -8.49
C ALA A 52 -29.51 19.58 -9.40
N LEU A 53 -28.27 19.50 -8.97
CA LEU A 53 -27.23 18.76 -9.69
C LEU A 53 -27.67 17.30 -9.79
N THR A 54 -27.83 16.80 -11.02
CA THR A 54 -28.27 15.43 -11.29
C THR A 54 -27.06 14.59 -11.65
N PRO A 55 -26.81 13.47 -10.97
CA PRO A 55 -25.69 12.59 -11.31
C PRO A 55 -25.89 11.98 -12.71
N PRO A 56 -24.80 11.64 -13.41
CA PRO A 56 -24.87 10.95 -14.69
C PRO A 56 -25.61 9.62 -14.58
N THR A 57 -26.36 9.28 -15.61
CA THR A 57 -27.04 7.98 -15.70
C THR A 57 -26.30 7.09 -16.68
N ALA A 58 -25.73 6.00 -16.16
CA ALA A 58 -25.08 5.00 -17.00
C ALA A 58 -26.10 4.25 -17.87
N LYS A 59 -25.77 4.04 -19.15
CA LYS A 59 -26.59 3.15 -20.01
C LYS A 59 -26.57 1.73 -19.45
N ARG A 60 -27.67 1.01 -19.62
CA ARG A 60 -27.79 -0.39 -19.22
C ARG A 60 -27.84 -1.28 -20.46
N GLU A 61 -26.85 -2.15 -20.58
CA GLU A 61 -26.74 -3.14 -21.66
C GLU A 61 -26.61 -4.55 -21.03
N PRO A 62 -27.72 -5.18 -20.61
CA PRO A 62 -27.68 -6.40 -19.83
C PRO A 62 -27.02 -7.55 -20.60
N VAL A 63 -25.95 -8.12 -20.03
CA VAL A 63 -25.28 -9.32 -20.52
C VAL A 63 -25.58 -10.47 -19.57
N THR A 64 -26.10 -11.57 -20.10
CA THR A 64 -26.35 -12.80 -19.33
C THR A 64 -25.08 -13.64 -19.35
N ILE A 65 -24.60 -14.04 -18.18
CA ILE A 65 -23.39 -14.84 -17.97
C ILE A 65 -23.80 -16.15 -17.32
N GLU A 66 -23.45 -17.27 -17.96
CA GLU A 66 -23.66 -18.63 -17.42
C GLU A 66 -22.29 -19.18 -16.98
N GLN A 67 -22.18 -19.62 -15.72
CA GLN A 67 -20.93 -20.09 -15.15
C GLN A 67 -21.19 -21.10 -14.03
N VAL A 68 -20.52 -22.25 -14.03
CA VAL A 68 -20.65 -23.35 -13.05
C VAL A 68 -22.11 -23.71 -12.70
N GLY A 69 -23.00 -23.69 -13.71
CA GLY A 69 -24.44 -23.96 -13.53
C GLY A 69 -25.21 -22.83 -12.83
N ARG A 70 -24.67 -21.65 -12.75
CA ARG A 70 -25.29 -20.42 -12.25
C ARG A 70 -25.50 -19.44 -13.40
N THR A 71 -26.49 -18.58 -13.27
CA THR A 71 -26.80 -17.50 -14.23
C THR A 71 -26.83 -16.18 -13.52
N ARG A 72 -26.09 -15.18 -14.02
CA ARG A 72 -26.16 -13.80 -13.56
C ARG A 72 -26.34 -12.85 -14.72
N THR A 73 -26.74 -11.62 -14.44
CA THR A 73 -26.88 -10.56 -15.43
C THR A 73 -26.09 -9.34 -15.00
N ASP A 74 -25.20 -8.88 -15.87
CA ASP A 74 -24.41 -7.67 -15.67
C ASP A 74 -24.86 -6.58 -16.65
N PRO A 75 -25.52 -5.50 -16.17
CA PRO A 75 -25.99 -4.43 -17.06
C PRO A 75 -24.91 -3.42 -17.43
N TYR A 76 -23.72 -3.46 -16.81
CA TYR A 76 -22.67 -2.47 -16.94
C TYR A 76 -21.33 -3.03 -17.45
N GLN A 77 -21.30 -4.27 -17.96
CA GLN A 77 -20.11 -4.89 -18.51
C GLN A 77 -19.46 -4.08 -19.65
N TRP A 78 -20.25 -3.25 -20.35
CA TRP A 78 -19.77 -2.35 -21.41
C TRP A 78 -18.72 -1.34 -20.93
N MET A 79 -18.61 -1.07 -19.63
CA MET A 79 -17.59 -0.16 -19.05
C MET A 79 -16.18 -0.74 -19.10
N LYS A 80 -16.02 -2.07 -19.24
CA LYS A 80 -14.75 -2.70 -19.55
C LYS A 80 -14.45 -2.55 -21.02
N ASP A 81 -13.39 -1.81 -21.36
CA ASP A 81 -12.91 -1.69 -22.74
C ASP A 81 -12.34 -3.03 -23.23
N GLU A 82 -12.63 -3.42 -24.45
CA GLU A 82 -12.02 -4.63 -25.04
C GLU A 82 -10.49 -4.51 -25.16
N ASN A 83 -9.99 -3.27 -25.27
CA ASN A 83 -8.57 -2.94 -25.37
C ASN A 83 -7.96 -2.55 -23.99
N TRP A 84 -8.57 -2.93 -22.88
CA TRP A 84 -8.19 -2.43 -21.56
C TRP A 84 -6.67 -2.51 -21.27
N GLN A 85 -5.99 -3.55 -21.73
CA GLN A 85 -4.53 -3.69 -21.57
C GLN A 85 -3.74 -2.59 -22.28
N GLN A 86 -4.23 -2.15 -23.46
CA GLN A 86 -3.65 -1.03 -24.18
C GLN A 86 -4.02 0.30 -23.50
N VAL A 87 -5.26 0.43 -23.02
CA VAL A 87 -5.73 1.64 -22.29
C VAL A 87 -4.87 1.89 -21.06
N MET A 88 -4.49 0.88 -20.31
CA MET A 88 -3.61 1.03 -19.14
C MET A 88 -2.23 1.59 -19.48
N ARG A 89 -1.71 1.25 -20.68
CA ARG A 89 -0.42 1.75 -21.18
C ARG A 89 -0.52 3.05 -21.94
N ASP A 90 -1.68 3.31 -22.51
CA ASP A 90 -1.99 4.53 -23.31
C ASP A 90 -3.46 4.91 -23.07
N PRO A 91 -3.75 5.73 -22.05
CA PRO A 91 -5.11 6.19 -21.75
C PRO A 91 -5.83 6.85 -22.92
N SER A 92 -5.11 7.36 -23.93
CA SER A 92 -5.70 8.06 -25.08
C SER A 92 -6.56 7.17 -25.98
N VAL A 93 -6.33 5.84 -25.94
CA VAL A 93 -7.06 4.86 -26.76
C VAL A 93 -8.36 4.38 -26.13
N LEU A 94 -8.70 4.85 -24.93
CA LEU A 94 -9.97 4.49 -24.26
C LEU A 94 -11.17 4.80 -25.16
N ARG A 95 -12.08 3.85 -25.26
CA ARG A 95 -13.32 3.98 -26.04
C ARG A 95 -14.10 5.23 -25.63
N ALA A 96 -14.58 5.97 -26.64
CA ALA A 96 -15.13 7.32 -26.46
C ALA A 96 -16.36 7.38 -25.53
N ASP A 97 -17.26 6.38 -25.58
CA ASP A 97 -18.46 6.32 -24.75
C ASP A 97 -18.14 6.05 -23.28
N ILE A 98 -17.08 5.28 -23.00
CA ILE A 98 -16.58 5.07 -21.63
C ILE A 98 -15.96 6.36 -21.11
N ARG A 99 -15.08 6.98 -21.90
CA ARG A 99 -14.45 8.26 -21.54
C ARG A 99 -15.48 9.33 -21.21
N GLU A 100 -16.48 9.52 -22.09
CA GLU A 100 -17.55 10.49 -21.88
C GLU A 100 -18.29 10.25 -20.54
N TYR A 101 -18.57 8.99 -20.21
CA TYR A 101 -19.22 8.64 -18.94
C TYR A 101 -18.33 8.97 -17.74
N LEU A 102 -17.06 8.56 -17.75
CA LEU A 102 -16.12 8.82 -16.64
C LEU A 102 -15.87 10.32 -16.43
N GLU A 103 -15.72 11.09 -17.52
CA GLU A 103 -15.56 12.55 -17.46
C GLU A 103 -16.84 13.24 -16.94
N ALA A 104 -18.02 12.74 -17.28
CA ALA A 104 -19.28 13.24 -16.73
C ALA A 104 -19.41 12.95 -15.22
N GLU A 105 -18.98 11.78 -14.76
CA GLU A 105 -18.91 11.44 -13.33
C GLU A 105 -17.96 12.35 -12.56
N ASN A 106 -16.77 12.58 -13.10
CA ASN A 106 -15.80 13.51 -12.54
C ASN A 106 -16.36 14.94 -12.47
N ALA A 107 -17.06 15.40 -13.53
CA ALA A 107 -17.68 16.71 -13.55
C ALA A 107 -18.80 16.83 -12.49
N TYR A 108 -19.60 15.78 -12.31
CA TYR A 108 -20.61 15.74 -11.26
C TYR A 108 -19.98 15.79 -9.86
N THR A 109 -19.01 14.92 -9.58
CA THR A 109 -18.31 14.86 -8.29
C THR A 109 -17.61 16.20 -7.99
N LYS A 110 -17.01 16.81 -9.01
CA LYS A 110 -16.42 18.15 -8.88
C LYS A 110 -17.47 19.18 -8.45
N ALA A 111 -18.58 19.26 -9.16
CA ALA A 111 -19.63 20.27 -8.90
C ALA A 111 -20.38 20.02 -7.58
N ALA A 112 -20.59 18.75 -7.19
CA ALA A 112 -21.43 18.37 -6.05
C ALA A 112 -20.64 18.18 -4.73
N LEU A 113 -19.35 17.88 -4.81
CA LEU A 113 -18.48 17.68 -3.64
C LEU A 113 -17.31 18.66 -3.60
N GLU A 114 -16.51 18.75 -4.71
CA GLU A 114 -15.25 19.47 -4.64
C GLU A 114 -15.44 20.98 -4.65
N ASP A 115 -16.29 21.53 -5.52
CA ASP A 115 -16.53 22.99 -5.60
C ASP A 115 -17.16 23.55 -4.31
N PRO A 116 -18.20 22.91 -3.70
CA PRO A 116 -18.75 23.39 -2.44
C PRO A 116 -17.76 23.36 -1.25
N THR A 117 -16.77 22.45 -1.31
CA THR A 117 -15.78 22.27 -0.23
C THR A 117 -14.40 22.88 -0.54
N GLU A 118 -14.29 23.70 -1.60
CA GLU A 118 -13.01 24.27 -2.07
C GLU A 118 -12.21 24.94 -0.94
N GLY A 119 -12.82 25.87 -0.21
CA GLY A 119 -12.14 26.59 0.90
C GLY A 119 -11.71 25.65 2.04
N LEU A 120 -12.50 24.60 2.34
CA LEU A 120 -12.13 23.58 3.31
C LEU A 120 -10.95 22.75 2.81
N ARG A 121 -10.98 22.30 1.54
CA ARG A 121 -9.89 21.51 0.93
C ARG A 121 -8.59 22.30 0.85
N GLU A 122 -8.62 23.57 0.49
CA GLU A 122 -7.44 24.46 0.54
C GLU A 122 -6.87 24.56 1.96
N THR A 123 -7.75 24.70 2.97
CA THR A 123 -7.34 24.74 4.38
C THR A 123 -6.69 23.42 4.80
N LEU A 124 -7.30 22.27 4.49
CA LEU A 124 -6.78 20.94 4.78
C LEU A 124 -5.42 20.72 4.09
N LEU A 125 -5.32 21.07 2.82
CA LEU A 125 -4.07 20.97 2.06
C LEU A 125 -2.95 21.81 2.70
N LYS A 126 -3.25 23.06 3.06
CA LYS A 126 -2.30 23.94 3.73
C LYS A 126 -1.84 23.39 5.07
N GLU A 127 -2.74 22.83 5.86
CA GLU A 127 -2.41 22.21 7.15
C GLU A 127 -1.53 20.96 6.97
N MET A 128 -1.91 20.06 6.09
CA MET A 128 -1.18 18.83 5.82
C MET A 128 0.23 19.13 5.27
N ARG A 129 0.33 20.03 4.30
CA ARG A 129 1.61 20.50 3.76
C ARG A 129 2.47 21.19 4.82
N GLY A 130 1.86 22.03 5.66
CA GLY A 130 2.56 22.73 6.76
C GLY A 130 3.15 21.81 7.83
N ARG A 131 2.70 20.54 7.89
CA ARG A 131 3.28 19.51 8.77
C ARG A 131 4.46 18.76 8.13
N ILE A 132 4.78 19.02 6.88
CA ILE A 132 5.88 18.38 6.15
C ILE A 132 7.08 19.35 6.13
N LYS A 133 8.24 18.88 6.62
CA LYS A 133 9.49 19.58 6.42
C LYS A 133 9.93 19.43 4.97
N GLU A 134 9.84 20.52 4.19
CA GLU A 134 10.03 20.44 2.74
C GLU A 134 11.48 20.13 2.33
N ASP A 135 12.47 20.62 3.06
CA ASP A 135 13.91 20.39 2.84
C ASP A 135 14.48 19.23 3.68
N ASP A 136 13.68 18.22 3.95
CA ASP A 136 14.06 17.11 4.82
C ASP A 136 15.03 16.11 4.15
N SER A 137 15.74 15.34 4.97
CA SER A 137 16.64 14.27 4.53
C SER A 137 16.51 13.02 5.39
N SER A 138 16.68 11.84 4.81
CA SER A 138 16.79 10.59 5.58
C SER A 138 18.12 10.54 6.38
N VAL A 139 18.16 9.65 7.37
CA VAL A 139 19.43 9.36 8.06
C VAL A 139 20.33 8.58 7.12
N PRO A 140 21.59 9.04 6.84
CA PRO A 140 22.49 8.34 5.95
C PRO A 140 22.77 6.90 6.39
N ALA A 141 22.66 5.95 5.47
CA ALA A 141 22.97 4.54 5.66
C ALA A 141 24.31 4.21 5.00
N LYS A 142 25.19 3.55 5.74
CA LYS A 142 26.50 3.14 5.23
C LYS A 142 26.37 1.94 4.30
N ASP A 143 27.13 1.99 3.20
CA ASP A 143 27.34 0.89 2.28
C ASP A 143 28.77 1.05 1.69
N GLY A 144 29.69 0.24 2.13
CA GLY A 144 31.09 0.30 1.77
C GLY A 144 31.73 1.66 2.07
N PRO A 145 32.37 2.32 1.08
CA PRO A 145 33.08 3.58 1.29
C PRO A 145 32.17 4.81 1.39
N TYR A 146 30.86 4.64 1.20
CA TYR A 146 29.90 5.73 1.18
C TYR A 146 28.78 5.55 2.19
N ALA A 147 28.07 6.66 2.46
CA ALA A 147 26.81 6.69 3.16
C ALA A 147 25.76 7.32 2.23
N TYR A 148 24.70 6.57 1.95
CA TYR A 148 23.66 6.92 1.02
C TYR A 148 22.45 7.48 1.76
N TYR A 149 21.80 8.48 1.17
CA TYR A 149 20.62 9.11 1.76
C TYR A 149 19.74 9.73 0.68
N VAL A 150 18.49 9.96 1.07
CA VAL A 150 17.50 10.68 0.28
C VAL A 150 17.29 12.02 0.94
N ARG A 151 17.20 13.08 0.14
CA ARG A 151 16.79 14.39 0.60
C ARG A 151 15.80 15.03 -0.37
N TYR A 152 15.15 16.07 0.11
CA TYR A 152 14.26 16.89 -0.69
C TYR A 152 14.76 18.32 -0.75
N ARG A 153 14.24 19.10 -1.67
CA ARG A 153 14.39 20.56 -1.70
C ARG A 153 13.08 21.23 -1.32
N GLU A 154 13.15 22.48 -0.88
CA GLU A 154 11.95 23.30 -0.67
C GLU A 154 11.16 23.40 -1.99
N GLY A 155 9.85 23.18 -1.92
CA GLY A 155 8.99 23.10 -3.10
C GLY A 155 9.19 21.88 -4.00
N GLY A 156 10.24 21.11 -3.77
CA GLY A 156 10.52 19.90 -4.55
C GLY A 156 9.54 18.79 -4.21
N GLU A 157 9.24 18.00 -5.19
CA GLU A 157 8.21 17.00 -5.18
C GLU A 157 8.77 15.60 -5.08
N TYR A 158 9.90 15.39 -5.73
CA TYR A 158 10.54 14.09 -5.88
C TYR A 158 11.87 14.03 -5.13
N PRO A 159 12.26 12.83 -4.63
CA PRO A 159 13.49 12.68 -3.87
C PRO A 159 14.72 12.96 -4.73
N ILE A 160 15.72 13.50 -4.06
CA ILE A 160 17.08 13.56 -4.54
C ILE A 160 17.86 12.47 -3.82
N TYR A 161 18.42 11.55 -4.57
CA TYR A 161 19.29 10.50 -4.04
C TYR A 161 20.74 11.00 -4.09
N ALA A 162 21.42 10.87 -2.97
CA ALA A 162 22.77 11.38 -2.80
C ALA A 162 23.62 10.47 -1.91
N ARG A 163 24.94 10.64 -1.97
CA ARG A 163 25.87 9.97 -1.07
C ARG A 163 26.99 10.91 -0.63
N ARG A 164 27.62 10.57 0.48
CA ARG A 164 28.83 11.20 1.01
C ARG A 164 29.81 10.13 1.51
N PRO A 165 31.09 10.46 1.82
CA PRO A 165 32.02 9.49 2.40
C PRO A 165 31.46 8.86 3.68
N ALA A 166 31.64 7.54 3.85
CA ALA A 166 31.06 6.78 4.99
C ALA A 166 31.59 7.23 6.36
N ASP A 167 32.85 7.69 6.43
CA ASP A 167 33.45 8.23 7.65
C ASP A 167 32.94 9.64 8.02
N GLN A 168 32.24 10.30 7.08
CA GLN A 168 31.61 11.61 7.24
C GLN A 168 30.07 11.52 7.11
N ALA A 169 29.48 10.36 7.36
CA ALA A 169 28.06 10.10 7.18
C ALA A 169 27.13 11.12 7.87
N PHE A 170 27.55 11.63 9.03
CA PHE A 170 26.78 12.59 9.85
C PHE A 170 27.36 14.01 9.85
N ASP A 171 28.26 14.31 8.92
CA ASP A 171 28.81 15.67 8.74
C ASP A 171 28.11 16.34 7.55
N ASP A 172 27.21 17.28 7.83
CA ASP A 172 26.44 18.00 6.81
C ASP A 172 27.32 18.91 5.93
N SER A 173 28.56 19.18 6.33
CA SER A 173 29.54 19.91 5.53
C SER A 173 30.36 19.02 4.60
N ALA A 174 30.22 17.70 4.70
CA ALA A 174 30.94 16.75 3.83
C ALA A 174 30.54 16.90 2.35
N PRO A 175 31.46 16.63 1.43
CA PRO A 175 31.14 16.71 0.00
C PRO A 175 30.05 15.71 -0.37
N GLU A 176 29.02 16.20 -1.05
CA GLU A 176 27.91 15.42 -1.57
C GLU A 176 28.18 15.02 -3.03
N THR A 177 27.87 13.77 -3.37
CA THR A 177 27.73 13.32 -4.76
C THR A 177 26.23 13.10 -5.00
N LEU A 178 25.66 13.86 -5.93
CA LEU A 178 24.28 13.68 -6.38
C LEU A 178 24.22 12.46 -7.30
N LEU A 179 23.33 11.52 -7.02
CA LEU A 179 23.13 10.29 -7.79
C LEU A 179 21.96 10.41 -8.75
N PHE A 180 20.83 10.95 -8.26
CA PHE A 180 19.58 11.05 -9.02
C PHE A 180 18.76 12.22 -8.49
N ASP A 181 18.24 13.02 -9.39
CA ASP A 181 17.38 14.15 -9.09
C ASP A 181 15.97 13.88 -9.62
N GLY A 182 15.09 13.42 -8.73
CA GLY A 182 13.74 13.02 -9.11
C GLY A 182 12.91 14.14 -9.72
N ASP A 183 13.06 15.38 -9.22
CA ASP A 183 12.33 16.53 -9.77
C ASP A 183 12.71 16.79 -11.24
N LYS A 184 14.01 16.69 -11.57
CA LYS A 184 14.47 16.86 -12.95
C LYS A 184 14.01 15.74 -13.88
N GLU A 185 14.04 14.52 -13.39
CA GLU A 185 13.63 13.34 -14.18
C GLU A 185 12.10 13.32 -14.40
N ALA A 186 11.33 13.95 -13.51
CA ALA A 186 9.89 14.09 -13.62
C ALA A 186 9.44 15.24 -14.57
N GLU A 187 10.34 16.16 -14.92
CA GLU A 187 9.97 17.33 -15.76
C GLU A 187 9.24 16.92 -17.05
N GLY A 188 8.07 17.53 -17.28
CA GLY A 188 7.25 17.30 -18.47
C GLY A 188 6.48 15.98 -18.51
N LYS A 189 6.43 15.23 -17.40
CA LYS A 189 5.65 13.99 -17.27
C LYS A 189 4.40 14.24 -16.44
N SER A 190 3.27 13.70 -16.86
CA SER A 190 2.01 13.75 -16.10
C SER A 190 2.00 12.76 -14.93
N TYR A 191 2.76 11.69 -15.04
CA TYR A 191 2.97 10.68 -14.00
C TYR A 191 4.45 10.32 -13.90
N PHE A 192 4.97 10.12 -12.71
CA PHE A 192 6.35 9.70 -12.49
C PHE A 192 6.49 8.92 -11.19
N SER A 193 6.92 7.69 -11.27
CA SER A 193 7.12 6.81 -10.11
C SER A 193 8.46 6.10 -10.20
N ILE A 194 9.16 6.01 -9.06
CA ILE A 194 10.44 5.30 -8.91
C ILE A 194 10.16 4.04 -8.07
N ARG A 195 10.39 2.85 -8.63
CA ARG A 195 10.24 1.58 -7.91
C ARG A 195 11.53 1.10 -7.27
N GLY A 196 12.63 1.17 -7.98
CA GLY A 196 13.93 0.69 -7.53
C GLY A 196 15.04 1.67 -7.81
N MET A 197 16.03 1.72 -6.92
CA MET A 197 17.26 2.47 -7.11
C MET A 197 18.34 1.83 -6.27
N ASP A 198 19.43 1.41 -6.92
CA ASP A 198 20.55 0.77 -6.23
C ASP A 198 21.89 1.04 -6.95
N ASN A 199 22.97 1.11 -6.18
CA ASN A 199 24.31 1.28 -6.68
C ASN A 199 25.00 -0.07 -6.96
N SER A 200 25.86 -0.09 -7.97
CA SER A 200 26.69 -1.26 -8.24
C SER A 200 27.65 -1.57 -7.09
N PRO A 201 28.12 -2.83 -6.91
CA PRO A 201 29.06 -3.20 -5.85
C PRO A 201 30.37 -2.41 -5.84
N ASP A 202 30.83 -1.90 -6.99
CA ASP A 202 32.00 -1.02 -7.07
C ASP A 202 31.68 0.47 -6.85
N HIS A 203 30.41 0.80 -6.56
CA HIS A 203 29.91 2.15 -6.30
C HIS A 203 30.09 3.15 -7.44
N LYS A 204 30.25 2.68 -8.69
CA LYS A 204 30.46 3.56 -9.85
C LYS A 204 29.23 3.74 -10.73
N ARG A 205 28.26 2.83 -10.63
CA ARG A 205 27.04 2.85 -11.44
C ARG A 205 25.81 2.94 -10.54
N LEU A 206 24.76 3.50 -11.08
CA LEU A 206 23.42 3.56 -10.46
C LEU A 206 22.42 2.92 -11.41
N ALA A 207 21.72 1.88 -10.95
CA ALA A 207 20.55 1.34 -11.62
C ALA A 207 19.28 1.91 -11.00
N TYR A 208 18.27 2.19 -11.83
CA TYR A 208 16.99 2.72 -11.37
C TYR A 208 15.85 2.31 -12.30
N ALA A 209 14.64 2.15 -11.75
CA ALA A 209 13.43 1.74 -12.45
C ALA A 209 12.34 2.81 -12.33
N ILE A 210 11.78 3.27 -13.46
CA ILE A 210 10.81 4.35 -13.53
C ILE A 210 9.58 3.91 -14.32
N ASP A 211 8.37 4.25 -13.80
CA ASP A 211 7.09 4.23 -14.52
C ASP A 211 6.62 5.68 -14.76
N THR A 212 6.16 5.96 -15.97
CA THR A 212 5.67 7.29 -16.38
C THR A 212 4.20 7.29 -16.83
N GLN A 213 3.47 6.19 -16.55
CA GLN A 213 2.10 5.99 -17.01
C GLN A 213 1.13 5.64 -15.86
N GLY A 214 1.64 5.18 -14.71
CA GLY A 214 0.82 4.63 -13.64
C GLY A 214 0.38 3.18 -13.85
N SER A 215 0.88 2.54 -14.90
CA SER A 215 0.56 1.18 -15.31
C SER A 215 1.41 0.11 -14.65
N GLU A 216 2.36 0.51 -13.82
CA GLU A 216 3.36 -0.35 -13.18
C GLU A 216 4.26 -1.13 -14.17
N TYR A 217 4.35 -0.69 -15.44
CA TYR A 217 5.38 -1.13 -16.37
C TYR A 217 6.58 -0.18 -16.27
N TYR A 218 7.71 -0.71 -15.79
CA TYR A 218 8.88 0.08 -15.48
C TYR A 218 9.94 -0.04 -16.58
N THR A 219 10.70 1.03 -16.76
CA THR A 219 11.94 1.04 -17.54
C THR A 219 13.12 1.04 -16.58
N ILE A 220 13.98 0.03 -16.64
CA ILE A 220 15.23 -0.02 -15.90
C ILE A 220 16.32 0.64 -16.72
N SER A 221 17.04 1.58 -16.11
CA SER A 221 18.18 2.28 -16.71
C SER A 221 19.38 2.24 -15.78
N VAL A 222 20.58 2.27 -16.37
CA VAL A 222 21.84 2.34 -15.63
C VAL A 222 22.62 3.57 -16.08
N ARG A 223 23.24 4.31 -15.13
CA ARG A 223 24.15 5.43 -15.43
C ARG A 223 25.45 5.31 -14.68
N ASP A 224 26.51 5.85 -15.25
CA ASP A 224 27.77 6.06 -14.57
C ASP A 224 27.64 7.24 -13.60
N ILE A 225 28.04 7.06 -12.34
CA ILE A 225 27.86 8.06 -11.29
C ILE A 225 28.77 9.28 -11.45
N GLU A 226 29.97 9.10 -11.98
CA GLU A 226 30.93 10.20 -12.13
C GLU A 226 30.59 11.10 -13.31
N THR A 227 30.20 10.51 -14.44
CA THR A 227 29.94 11.24 -15.70
C THR A 227 28.46 11.58 -15.90
N GLY A 228 27.55 10.84 -15.26
CA GLY A 228 26.10 10.92 -15.50
C GLY A 228 25.65 10.27 -16.81
N GLU A 229 26.55 9.71 -17.61
CA GLU A 229 26.26 9.12 -18.91
C GLU A 229 25.55 7.76 -18.77
N PRO A 230 24.61 7.43 -19.67
CA PRO A 230 23.95 6.13 -19.70
C PRO A 230 24.95 4.99 -19.92
N VAL A 231 24.75 3.86 -19.23
CA VAL A 231 25.50 2.62 -19.41
C VAL A 231 24.56 1.57 -20.04
N GLY A 232 24.87 1.18 -21.29
CA GLY A 232 24.04 0.27 -22.05
C GLY A 232 22.71 0.89 -22.52
N THR A 233 21.77 0.04 -22.94
CA THR A 233 20.41 0.44 -23.36
C THR A 233 19.44 0.20 -22.23
N PRO A 234 18.41 1.06 -22.05
CA PRO A 234 17.34 0.80 -21.09
C PRO A 234 16.63 -0.53 -21.35
N ILE A 235 16.10 -1.14 -20.29
CA ILE A 235 15.29 -2.37 -20.35
C ILE A 235 13.86 -1.94 -20.12
N GLU A 236 13.02 -2.03 -21.16
CA GLU A 236 11.63 -1.57 -21.13
C GLU A 236 10.67 -2.69 -20.76
N GLY A 237 9.49 -2.34 -20.24
CA GLY A 237 8.40 -3.27 -19.99
C GLY A 237 8.67 -4.24 -18.85
N THR A 238 9.49 -3.85 -17.89
CA THR A 238 9.88 -4.69 -16.74
C THR A 238 8.89 -4.54 -15.57
N TYR A 239 9.00 -5.45 -14.60
CA TYR A 239 8.32 -5.32 -13.30
C TYR A 239 8.96 -4.25 -12.40
N GLY A 240 10.17 -3.77 -12.77
CA GLY A 240 10.92 -2.75 -12.04
C GLY A 240 11.78 -3.30 -10.90
N SER A 241 11.75 -4.60 -10.63
CA SER A 241 12.66 -5.24 -9.69
C SER A 241 13.94 -5.66 -10.40
N PHE A 242 15.07 -5.39 -9.76
CA PHE A 242 16.41 -5.77 -10.23
C PHE A 242 17.38 -5.96 -9.07
N GLU A 243 18.48 -6.67 -9.32
CA GLU A 243 19.54 -6.92 -8.35
C GLU A 243 20.90 -6.96 -9.06
N TRP A 244 21.93 -6.40 -8.44
CA TRP A 244 23.31 -6.47 -8.93
C TRP A 244 23.94 -7.83 -8.62
N GLY A 245 24.63 -8.43 -9.58
CA GLY A 245 25.61 -9.48 -9.30
C GLY A 245 26.80 -8.95 -8.47
N ALA A 246 27.68 -9.83 -8.00
CA ALA A 246 28.94 -9.39 -7.38
C ALA A 246 29.85 -8.66 -8.37
N ASP A 247 29.69 -8.93 -9.66
CA ASP A 247 30.33 -8.21 -10.75
C ASP A 247 29.44 -7.02 -11.18
N SER A 248 29.96 -5.81 -11.08
CA SER A 248 29.25 -4.58 -11.44
C SER A 248 28.82 -4.47 -12.90
N ASP A 249 29.22 -5.41 -13.75
CA ASP A 249 28.80 -5.52 -15.15
C ASP A 249 27.54 -6.36 -15.35
N LEU A 250 27.06 -7.04 -14.31
CA LEU A 250 25.92 -7.96 -14.37
C LEU A 250 24.74 -7.42 -13.54
N LEU A 251 23.57 -7.33 -14.18
CA LEU A 251 22.31 -6.94 -13.57
C LEU A 251 21.26 -8.03 -13.80
N TYR A 252 20.62 -8.50 -12.73
CA TYR A 252 19.47 -9.39 -12.80
C TYR A 252 18.18 -8.57 -12.76
N TRP A 253 17.21 -8.88 -13.62
CA TRP A 253 15.97 -8.12 -13.71
C TRP A 253 14.76 -9.03 -13.95
N VAL A 254 13.59 -8.56 -13.54
CA VAL A 254 12.33 -9.32 -13.64
C VAL A 254 11.51 -8.84 -14.83
N GLU A 255 11.18 -9.77 -15.72
CA GLU A 255 10.27 -9.58 -16.84
C GLU A 255 8.83 -9.41 -16.32
N ARG A 256 8.06 -8.58 -17.00
CA ARG A 256 6.62 -8.48 -16.84
C ARG A 256 5.96 -8.99 -18.12
N ASP A 257 5.12 -10.04 -18.03
CA ASP A 257 4.46 -10.62 -19.19
C ASP A 257 3.36 -9.72 -19.78
N ASP A 258 2.75 -10.16 -20.88
CA ASP A 258 1.67 -9.39 -21.53
C ASP A 258 0.41 -9.27 -20.66
N MET A 259 0.22 -10.13 -19.66
CA MET A 259 -0.85 -10.07 -18.67
C MET A 259 -0.48 -9.19 -17.45
N GLY A 260 0.72 -8.60 -17.45
CA GLY A 260 1.19 -7.74 -16.39
C GLY A 260 1.80 -8.45 -15.19
N ARG A 261 2.19 -9.72 -15.28
CA ARG A 261 2.73 -10.55 -14.20
C ARG A 261 4.25 -10.62 -14.23
N PRO A 262 4.95 -10.63 -13.07
CA PRO A 262 6.37 -10.92 -13.01
C PRO A 262 6.59 -12.42 -13.16
N THR A 263 7.18 -12.87 -14.28
CA THR A 263 7.22 -14.29 -14.66
C THR A 263 8.61 -14.85 -14.91
N ALA A 264 9.62 -14.02 -15.16
CA ALA A 264 10.95 -14.52 -15.42
C ALA A 264 12.06 -13.62 -14.90
N VAL A 265 13.22 -14.21 -14.60
CA VAL A 265 14.46 -13.51 -14.25
C VAL A 265 15.44 -13.63 -15.40
N PHE A 266 15.95 -12.50 -15.83
CA PHE A 266 17.00 -12.36 -16.82
C PHE A 266 18.28 -11.82 -16.22
N GLN A 267 19.44 -12.21 -16.78
CA GLN A 267 20.73 -11.58 -16.56
C GLN A 267 21.05 -10.67 -17.75
N ARG A 268 21.32 -9.38 -17.49
CA ARG A 268 21.86 -8.43 -18.46
C ARG A 268 23.36 -8.28 -18.26
N ASP A 269 24.16 -8.51 -19.29
CA ASP A 269 25.56 -8.05 -19.35
C ASP A 269 25.57 -6.62 -19.90
N LEU A 270 25.95 -5.66 -19.04
CA LEU A 270 25.95 -4.24 -19.39
C LEU A 270 26.99 -3.84 -20.43
N ASN A 271 28.04 -4.66 -20.65
CA ASN A 271 29.07 -4.39 -21.66
C ASN A 271 28.61 -4.78 -23.05
N THR A 272 27.86 -5.88 -23.16
CA THR A 272 27.40 -6.42 -24.46
C THR A 272 25.96 -6.02 -24.77
N GLY A 273 25.15 -5.74 -23.74
CA GLY A 273 23.70 -5.52 -23.85
C GLY A 273 22.91 -6.82 -24.07
N GLU A 274 23.53 -7.98 -23.88
CA GLU A 274 22.88 -9.28 -24.02
C GLU A 274 22.05 -9.62 -22.77
N ASP A 275 20.83 -10.11 -23.00
CA ASP A 275 19.97 -10.68 -21.95
C ASP A 275 19.95 -12.22 -22.07
N VAL A 276 20.14 -12.88 -20.95
CA VAL A 276 20.04 -14.34 -20.84
C VAL A 276 18.96 -14.68 -19.81
N GLU A 277 17.97 -15.47 -20.22
CA GLU A 277 16.95 -15.98 -19.30
C GLU A 277 17.59 -16.97 -18.31
N ILE A 278 17.40 -16.70 -17.01
CA ILE A 278 17.96 -17.53 -15.92
C ILE A 278 16.90 -18.43 -15.31
N TYR A 279 15.68 -17.92 -15.21
CA TYR A 279 14.55 -18.65 -14.64
C TYR A 279 13.24 -18.18 -15.26
N ARG A 280 12.29 -19.10 -15.44
CA ARG A 280 10.92 -18.79 -15.85
C ARG A 280 9.93 -19.61 -15.03
N GLU A 281 8.91 -18.94 -14.52
CA GLU A 281 7.74 -19.54 -13.89
C GLU A 281 6.64 -19.74 -14.95
N GLU A 282 6.18 -20.97 -15.07
CA GLU A 282 5.15 -21.33 -16.05
C GLU A 282 3.72 -21.32 -15.43
N ASP A 283 3.62 -21.39 -14.11
CA ASP A 283 2.33 -21.38 -13.42
C ASP A 283 1.84 -19.94 -13.20
N PRO A 284 0.71 -19.54 -13.81
CA PRO A 284 0.20 -18.18 -13.70
C PRO A 284 -0.27 -17.79 -12.27
N GLY A 285 -0.36 -18.75 -11.36
CA GLY A 285 -0.68 -18.52 -9.94
C GLY A 285 0.50 -18.02 -9.09
N PHE A 286 1.71 -17.93 -9.69
CA PHE A 286 2.93 -17.56 -8.98
C PHE A 286 3.61 -16.35 -9.59
N PHE A 287 4.15 -15.51 -8.74
CA PHE A 287 4.98 -14.37 -9.09
C PHE A 287 6.46 -14.68 -8.86
N VAL A 288 7.32 -14.01 -9.62
CA VAL A 288 8.78 -14.17 -9.54
C VAL A 288 9.42 -12.89 -9.02
N GLY A 289 10.36 -13.04 -8.08
CA GLY A 289 11.22 -11.99 -7.57
C GLY A 289 12.69 -12.35 -7.69
N VAL A 290 13.56 -11.34 -7.63
CA VAL A 290 15.01 -11.51 -7.53
C VAL A 290 15.56 -10.62 -6.43
N GLY A 291 16.49 -11.14 -5.64
CA GLY A 291 17.16 -10.45 -4.55
C GLY A 291 18.52 -11.04 -4.25
N LYS A 292 19.20 -10.49 -3.26
CA LYS A 292 20.51 -10.96 -2.80
C LYS A 292 20.51 -11.10 -1.28
N THR A 293 21.19 -12.13 -0.77
CA THR A 293 21.37 -12.33 0.65
C THR A 293 22.14 -11.15 1.30
N GLU A 294 21.92 -10.90 2.60
CA GLU A 294 22.62 -9.84 3.35
C GLU A 294 24.14 -10.02 3.36
N SER A 295 24.60 -11.26 3.29
CA SER A 295 26.01 -11.61 3.16
C SER A 295 26.60 -11.25 1.79
N GLU A 296 25.77 -10.94 0.79
CA GLU A 296 26.11 -10.70 -0.61
C GLU A 296 26.65 -11.93 -1.37
N ASP A 297 26.63 -13.10 -0.75
CA ASP A 297 27.20 -14.31 -1.33
C ASP A 297 26.32 -14.97 -2.40
N TYR A 298 24.97 -14.79 -2.30
CA TYR A 298 24.03 -15.48 -3.17
C TYR A 298 22.97 -14.54 -3.75
N ILE A 299 22.65 -14.76 -5.03
CA ILE A 299 21.42 -14.27 -5.65
C ILE A 299 20.33 -15.28 -5.38
N MET A 300 19.16 -14.79 -4.97
CA MET A 300 17.97 -15.55 -4.67
C MET A 300 16.91 -15.25 -5.72
N ILE A 301 16.26 -16.30 -6.25
CA ILE A 301 15.06 -16.17 -7.08
C ILE A 301 13.93 -16.78 -6.26
N GLU A 302 12.93 -15.99 -5.98
CA GLU A 302 11.78 -16.38 -5.19
C GLU A 302 10.57 -16.51 -6.10
N THR A 303 9.85 -17.62 -5.99
CA THR A 303 8.55 -17.77 -6.65
C THR A 303 7.51 -18.01 -5.59
N GLY A 304 6.44 -17.21 -5.61
CA GLY A 304 5.44 -17.26 -4.56
C GLY A 304 4.04 -16.91 -5.01
N GLY A 305 3.09 -17.64 -4.47
CA GLY A 305 1.67 -17.30 -4.41
C GLY A 305 1.29 -16.84 -3.00
N HIS A 306 0.00 -16.86 -2.67
CA HIS A 306 -0.48 -16.40 -1.36
C HIS A 306 -0.22 -17.35 -0.21
N THR A 307 -0.01 -18.65 -0.45
CA THR A 307 0.10 -19.66 0.60
C THR A 307 1.19 -20.68 0.34
N SER A 308 1.95 -20.54 -0.74
CA SER A 308 3.05 -21.45 -1.09
C SER A 308 4.08 -20.76 -1.96
N GLY A 309 5.32 -21.26 -1.91
CA GLY A 309 6.40 -20.72 -2.71
C GLY A 309 7.59 -21.66 -2.75
N GLU A 310 8.58 -21.28 -3.56
CA GLU A 310 9.88 -21.93 -3.57
C GLU A 310 11.00 -20.94 -3.88
N VAL A 311 12.19 -21.26 -3.41
CA VAL A 311 13.37 -20.41 -3.53
C VAL A 311 14.45 -21.15 -4.27
N TRP A 312 15.01 -20.46 -5.27
CA TRP A 312 16.17 -20.89 -6.03
C TRP A 312 17.34 -19.97 -5.71
N PHE A 313 18.57 -20.45 -5.80
CA PHE A 313 19.76 -19.68 -5.50
C PHE A 313 20.96 -20.06 -6.36
N PHE A 314 21.88 -19.12 -6.50
CA PHE A 314 23.19 -19.34 -7.09
C PHE A 314 24.22 -18.32 -6.54
N PRO A 315 25.53 -18.61 -6.60
CA PRO A 315 26.55 -17.66 -6.13
C PRO A 315 26.47 -16.32 -6.87
N ALA A 316 26.55 -15.21 -6.11
CA ALA A 316 26.43 -13.85 -6.67
C ALA A 316 27.56 -13.49 -7.67
N ASP A 317 28.70 -14.19 -7.61
CA ASP A 317 29.84 -14.04 -8.52
C ASP A 317 29.75 -14.93 -9.79
N ALA A 318 28.68 -15.71 -9.95
CA ALA A 318 28.51 -16.58 -11.10
C ALA A 318 28.21 -15.77 -12.36
N ARG A 319 29.12 -15.78 -13.34
CA ARG A 319 28.87 -15.17 -14.66
C ARG A 319 27.94 -15.99 -15.55
N THR A 320 27.85 -17.27 -15.31
CA THR A 320 26.90 -18.20 -15.96
C THR A 320 26.14 -18.91 -14.84
N PRO A 321 25.03 -18.32 -14.37
CA PRO A 321 24.28 -18.86 -13.24
C PRO A 321 23.65 -20.23 -13.57
N GLU A 322 23.72 -21.13 -12.60
CA GLU A 322 22.97 -22.41 -12.58
C GLU A 322 22.09 -22.42 -11.32
N PRO A 323 20.83 -21.95 -11.38
CA PRO A 323 19.97 -21.90 -10.20
C PRO A 323 19.74 -23.27 -9.58
N LYS A 324 19.88 -23.37 -8.26
CA LYS A 324 19.62 -24.57 -7.48
C LYS A 324 18.39 -24.32 -6.60
N LEU A 325 17.47 -25.28 -6.62
CA LEU A 325 16.28 -25.24 -5.78
C LEU A 325 16.64 -25.56 -4.32
N VAL A 326 16.13 -24.75 -3.37
CA VAL A 326 16.24 -25.04 -1.94
C VAL A 326 15.29 -26.16 -1.57
N ALA A 327 13.99 -26.01 -1.82
CA ALA A 327 13.00 -27.07 -1.61
C ALA A 327 11.80 -26.87 -2.57
N PRO A 328 11.21 -27.95 -3.15
CA PRO A 328 10.04 -27.80 -4.00
C PRO A 328 8.87 -27.20 -3.23
N ARG A 329 8.04 -26.39 -3.93
CA ARG A 329 6.81 -25.82 -3.37
C ARG A 329 5.86 -26.95 -2.94
N LYS A 330 5.06 -26.64 -1.91
CA LYS A 330 4.03 -27.52 -1.39
C LYS A 330 2.83 -26.66 -1.01
N GLU A 331 1.65 -27.11 -1.35
CA GLU A 331 0.40 -26.40 -1.05
C GLU A 331 0.31 -26.04 0.45
N ASP A 332 -0.08 -24.81 0.75
CA ASP A 332 -0.20 -24.24 2.08
C ASP A 332 1.09 -24.27 2.95
N GLU A 333 2.24 -24.43 2.30
CA GLU A 333 3.54 -24.37 2.95
C GLU A 333 4.41 -23.27 2.34
N GLU A 334 4.70 -22.27 3.17
CA GLU A 334 5.54 -21.14 2.84
C GLU A 334 6.93 -21.31 3.46
N TYR A 335 7.95 -20.81 2.78
CA TYR A 335 9.26 -20.63 3.38
C TYR A 335 10.04 -19.49 2.73
N ASP A 336 10.88 -18.85 3.55
CA ASP A 336 11.85 -17.83 3.16
C ASP A 336 13.26 -18.26 3.59
N VAL A 337 14.30 -17.78 2.91
CA VAL A 337 15.69 -18.23 3.10
C VAL A 337 16.63 -17.08 3.38
N THR A 338 17.28 -17.09 4.53
CA THR A 338 18.32 -16.15 4.93
C THR A 338 19.66 -16.87 5.02
N HIS A 339 20.72 -16.36 4.35
CA HIS A 339 22.07 -16.90 4.49
C HIS A 339 22.76 -16.31 5.73
N TRP A 340 23.15 -17.19 6.65
CA TRP A 340 23.87 -16.79 7.85
C TRP A 340 24.97 -17.79 8.23
N ASN A 341 26.22 -17.31 8.29
CA ASN A 341 27.38 -18.10 8.74
C ASN A 341 27.54 -19.46 8.02
N GLY A 342 27.44 -19.46 6.71
CA GLY A 342 27.69 -20.64 5.88
C GLY A 342 26.58 -21.69 5.93
N ALA A 343 25.38 -21.31 6.33
CA ALA A 343 24.18 -22.13 6.29
C ALA A 343 22.95 -21.30 5.87
N PHE A 344 21.92 -21.95 5.38
CA PHE A 344 20.61 -21.33 5.18
C PHE A 344 19.78 -21.44 6.46
N TYR A 345 19.19 -20.33 6.87
CA TYR A 345 18.16 -20.25 7.90
C TYR A 345 16.82 -20.05 7.20
N ILE A 346 15.90 -20.92 7.48
CA ILE A 346 14.66 -21.07 6.74
C ILE A 346 13.50 -20.76 7.67
N LEU A 347 12.83 -19.66 7.40
CA LEU A 347 11.58 -19.29 8.07
C LEU A 347 10.44 -20.04 7.38
N THR A 348 9.65 -20.84 8.09
CA THR A 348 8.61 -21.67 7.47
C THR A 348 7.46 -22.00 8.41
N ASN A 349 6.26 -22.22 7.82
CA ASN A 349 5.08 -22.73 8.49
C ASN A 349 4.95 -24.28 8.38
N ALA A 350 5.97 -24.95 7.86
CA ALA A 350 6.00 -26.41 7.69
C ALA A 350 5.66 -27.18 8.97
N ASP A 351 5.11 -28.40 8.81
CA ASP A 351 4.73 -29.32 9.89
C ASP A 351 3.71 -28.72 10.87
N GLY A 352 2.83 -27.83 10.41
CA GLY A 352 1.78 -27.21 11.22
C GLY A 352 2.25 -26.06 12.12
N ALA A 353 3.43 -25.51 11.86
CA ALA A 353 3.95 -24.33 12.54
C ALA A 353 3.26 -23.05 12.03
N VAL A 354 1.96 -22.90 12.29
CA VAL A 354 1.10 -21.86 11.70
C VAL A 354 1.64 -20.44 11.86
N ASP A 355 2.30 -20.12 13.00
CA ASP A 355 2.94 -18.82 13.24
C ASP A 355 4.44 -18.82 12.91
N PHE A 356 4.86 -19.75 12.07
CA PHE A 356 6.22 -19.97 11.59
C PHE A 356 7.22 -20.42 12.66
N LYS A 357 8.28 -21.03 12.19
CA LYS A 357 9.47 -21.49 12.93
C LYS A 357 10.71 -21.24 12.09
N VAL A 358 11.89 -21.29 12.69
CA VAL A 358 13.15 -21.16 11.96
C VAL A 358 13.89 -22.49 11.97
N MET A 359 14.16 -22.98 10.76
CA MET A 359 14.98 -24.17 10.50
C MET A 359 16.36 -23.75 10.02
N LYS A 360 17.30 -24.68 9.97
CA LYS A 360 18.65 -24.50 9.42
C LYS A 360 18.97 -25.66 8.51
N ALA A 361 19.63 -25.37 7.37
CA ALA A 361 20.12 -26.39 6.44
C ALA A 361 21.51 -26.06 5.89
N PRO A 362 22.34 -27.09 5.52
CA PRO A 362 23.57 -26.88 4.79
C PRO A 362 23.30 -26.34 3.38
N ILE A 363 24.14 -25.43 2.87
CA ILE A 363 23.97 -24.82 1.55
C ILE A 363 24.09 -25.85 0.41
N ASP A 364 24.95 -26.84 0.58
CA ASP A 364 25.16 -27.89 -0.43
C ASP A 364 24.04 -28.94 -0.45
N GLN A 365 23.24 -29.04 0.61
CA GLN A 365 22.11 -29.94 0.76
C GLN A 365 20.92 -29.21 1.43
N PRO A 366 20.32 -28.21 0.77
CA PRO A 366 19.35 -27.32 1.41
C PRO A 366 17.94 -27.92 1.53
N GLY A 367 17.71 -29.14 0.98
CA GLY A 367 16.40 -29.80 0.93
C GLY A 367 15.77 -30.05 2.32
N ARG A 368 14.43 -30.18 2.35
CA ARG A 368 13.63 -30.34 3.58
C ARG A 368 14.11 -31.45 4.50
N GLU A 369 14.64 -32.52 3.94
CA GLU A 369 15.16 -33.68 4.69
C GLU A 369 16.36 -33.35 5.57
N ASN A 370 17.00 -32.20 5.36
CA ASN A 370 18.16 -31.72 6.12
C ASN A 370 17.82 -30.50 7.01
N TRP A 371 16.54 -30.14 7.12
CA TRP A 371 16.13 -29.04 7.95
C TRP A 371 16.16 -29.40 9.44
N GLU A 372 16.97 -28.70 10.20
CA GLU A 372 17.08 -28.82 11.67
C GLU A 372 16.42 -27.60 12.34
N GLU A 373 15.55 -27.83 13.33
CA GLU A 373 14.87 -26.75 14.06
C GLU A 373 15.85 -25.95 14.92
N VAL A 374 15.84 -24.63 14.77
CA VAL A 374 16.67 -23.67 15.53
C VAL A 374 15.81 -22.83 16.46
N ILE A 375 14.68 -22.33 15.98
CA ILE A 375 13.72 -21.55 16.75
C ILE A 375 12.35 -22.21 16.57
N PRO A 376 11.79 -22.78 17.65
CA PRO A 376 10.54 -23.51 17.58
C PRO A 376 9.35 -22.59 17.35
N HIS A 377 8.30 -23.15 16.78
CA HIS A 377 6.99 -22.49 16.66
C HIS A 377 6.44 -22.09 18.03
N ARG A 378 5.87 -20.88 18.10
CA ARG A 378 5.21 -20.33 19.30
C ARG A 378 3.81 -19.83 18.92
N PRO A 379 2.73 -20.56 19.25
CA PRO A 379 1.37 -20.15 18.92
C PRO A 379 1.06 -18.72 19.39
N GLY A 380 0.52 -17.90 18.50
CA GLY A 380 0.19 -16.50 18.76
C GLY A 380 1.36 -15.51 18.66
N THR A 381 2.57 -16.02 18.38
CA THR A 381 3.76 -15.20 18.09
C THR A 381 4.21 -15.48 16.68
N LEU A 382 3.75 -14.66 15.74
CA LEU A 382 4.09 -14.77 14.33
C LEU A 382 5.50 -14.22 14.06
N VAL A 383 6.37 -15.02 13.47
CA VAL A 383 7.66 -14.56 12.97
C VAL A 383 7.47 -13.98 11.57
N LEU A 384 7.72 -12.68 11.42
CA LEU A 384 7.49 -11.94 10.18
C LEU A 384 8.69 -11.94 9.24
N GLY A 385 9.90 -12.13 9.76
CA GLY A 385 11.11 -12.12 8.94
C GLY A 385 12.39 -12.25 9.77
N LEU A 386 13.46 -12.56 9.07
CA LEU A 386 14.81 -12.69 9.61
C LEU A 386 15.73 -11.66 8.95
N ASP A 387 16.69 -11.11 9.72
CA ASP A 387 17.74 -10.22 9.26
C ASP A 387 19.09 -10.70 9.77
N ALA A 388 20.01 -11.02 8.87
CA ALA A 388 21.30 -11.60 9.22
C ALA A 388 22.38 -10.54 9.33
N TYR A 389 23.04 -10.51 10.50
CA TYR A 389 24.29 -9.83 10.73
C TYR A 389 25.35 -10.88 11.10
N LYS A 390 26.61 -10.64 10.83
CA LYS A 390 27.69 -11.63 11.04
C LYS A 390 27.62 -12.34 12.39
N ASP A 391 27.39 -11.61 13.48
CA ASP A 391 27.38 -12.15 14.85
C ASP A 391 25.97 -12.16 15.49
N HIS A 392 24.96 -11.69 14.79
CA HIS A 392 23.58 -11.63 15.30
C HIS A 392 22.55 -12.05 14.24
N LEU A 393 21.49 -12.70 14.67
CA LEU A 393 20.29 -12.94 13.88
C LEU A 393 19.15 -12.13 14.48
N VAL A 394 18.56 -11.26 13.71
CA VAL A 394 17.45 -10.40 14.12
C VAL A 394 16.14 -10.98 13.61
N ARG A 395 15.13 -11.06 14.46
CA ARG A 395 13.77 -11.44 14.09
C ARG A 395 12.83 -10.29 14.31
N LEU A 396 12.00 -10.02 13.32
CA LEU A 396 10.80 -9.23 13.50
C LEU A 396 9.64 -10.19 13.80
N GLU A 397 8.98 -10.02 14.92
CA GLU A 397 7.85 -10.83 15.35
C GLU A 397 6.61 -9.95 15.57
N ARG A 398 5.42 -10.56 15.54
CA ARG A 398 4.16 -9.91 15.94
C ARG A 398 3.41 -10.77 16.94
N GLU A 399 2.92 -10.14 17.99
CA GLU A 399 2.05 -10.76 18.97
C GLU A 399 0.90 -9.80 19.31
N ASN A 400 -0.34 -10.27 19.12
CA ASN A 400 -1.53 -9.48 19.43
C ASN A 400 -1.47 -8.04 18.82
N ALA A 401 -1.22 -7.93 17.51
CA ALA A 401 -1.07 -6.72 16.69
C ALA A 401 0.12 -5.81 17.03
N LEU A 402 1.03 -6.19 17.93
CA LEU A 402 2.23 -5.42 18.26
C LEU A 402 3.47 -6.08 17.65
N PRO A 403 4.28 -5.35 16.88
CA PRO A 403 5.57 -5.84 16.42
C PRO A 403 6.61 -5.79 17.54
N ARG A 404 7.59 -6.68 17.49
CA ARG A 404 8.77 -6.64 18.35
C ARG A 404 10.01 -7.12 17.62
N ILE A 405 11.17 -6.59 18.01
CA ILE A 405 12.48 -6.97 17.47
C ILE A 405 13.18 -7.82 18.51
N VAL A 406 13.54 -9.05 18.11
CA VAL A 406 14.28 -10.02 18.94
C VAL A 406 15.62 -10.28 18.30
N ILE A 407 16.69 -10.13 19.07
CA ILE A 407 18.08 -10.26 18.62
C ILE A 407 18.71 -11.49 19.30
N ARG A 408 19.25 -12.39 18.48
CA ARG A 408 19.95 -13.61 18.91
C ARG A 408 21.44 -13.48 18.65
N GLU A 409 22.27 -13.64 19.69
CA GLU A 409 23.71 -13.69 19.54
C GLU A 409 24.16 -15.07 19.04
N ARG A 410 25.10 -15.10 18.10
CA ARG A 410 25.56 -16.31 17.43
C ARG A 410 26.25 -17.31 18.36
N GLU A 411 27.21 -16.85 19.18
CA GLU A 411 28.08 -17.74 19.97
C GLU A 411 27.37 -18.33 21.18
N SER A 412 26.64 -17.49 21.93
CA SER A 412 25.93 -17.94 23.15
C SER A 412 24.55 -18.53 22.84
N GLY A 413 23.93 -18.05 21.75
CA GLY A 413 22.51 -18.32 21.46
C GLY A 413 21.55 -17.52 22.34
N ASP A 414 22.06 -16.61 23.16
CA ASP A 414 21.25 -15.75 24.02
C ASP A 414 20.40 -14.79 23.18
N GLU A 415 19.19 -14.53 23.67
CA GLU A 415 18.24 -13.63 23.00
C GLU A 415 17.85 -12.46 23.90
N HIS A 416 17.60 -11.31 23.28
CA HIS A 416 16.97 -10.18 23.95
C HIS A 416 16.02 -9.44 23.00
N THR A 417 15.05 -8.73 23.59
CA THR A 417 14.04 -7.93 22.88
C THR A 417 14.32 -6.46 23.10
N ILE A 418 14.08 -5.62 22.09
CA ILE A 418 14.09 -4.17 22.25
C ILE A 418 12.72 -3.78 22.82
N GLU A 419 12.72 -3.27 24.06
CA GLU A 419 11.49 -2.90 24.76
C GLU A 419 10.95 -1.54 24.28
N MET A 420 9.62 -1.44 24.16
CA MET A 420 8.86 -0.25 23.81
C MET A 420 7.80 0.03 24.88
N ASP A 421 7.56 1.30 25.17
CA ASP A 421 6.73 1.72 26.31
C ASP A 421 5.27 2.04 25.93
N GLU A 422 4.96 2.30 24.65
CA GLU A 422 3.62 2.72 24.22
C GLU A 422 2.64 1.57 24.04
N ALA A 423 1.34 1.87 24.16
CA ALA A 423 0.26 0.90 24.05
C ALA A 423 0.11 0.34 22.63
N ALA A 424 0.36 1.16 21.62
CA ALA A 424 0.33 0.76 20.21
C ALA A 424 1.42 1.54 19.44
N TYR A 425 2.18 0.83 18.63
CA TYR A 425 3.30 1.37 17.88
C TYR A 425 3.61 0.50 16.66
N GLN A 426 4.46 1.01 15.77
CA GLN A 426 5.03 0.30 14.64
C GLN A 426 6.56 0.26 14.76
N LEU A 427 7.15 -0.84 14.32
CA LEU A 427 8.59 -1.04 14.16
C LEU A 427 8.89 -1.44 12.74
N GLY A 428 9.97 -0.88 12.17
CA GLY A 428 10.53 -1.29 10.90
C GLY A 428 12.01 -1.59 11.04
N LEU A 429 12.50 -2.67 10.44
CA LEU A 429 13.92 -2.93 10.32
C LEU A 429 14.51 -2.07 9.20
N GLY A 430 15.59 -1.37 9.48
CA GLY A 430 16.36 -0.61 8.50
C GLY A 430 17.50 -1.45 7.92
N SER A 431 18.08 -0.99 6.81
CA SER A 431 19.27 -1.63 6.22
C SER A 431 20.51 -1.43 7.09
N GLY A 432 21.35 -2.45 7.14
CA GLY A 432 22.68 -2.41 7.76
C GLY A 432 23.66 -3.28 6.97
N GLU A 433 24.96 -3.02 7.13
CA GLU A 433 25.99 -3.89 6.57
C GLU A 433 26.05 -5.21 7.35
N TYR A 434 26.23 -6.33 6.67
CA TYR A 434 26.29 -7.66 7.27
C TYR A 434 27.34 -7.76 8.39
N ASP A 435 28.51 -7.13 8.20
CA ASP A 435 29.62 -7.13 9.16
C ASP A 435 29.42 -6.17 10.35
N SER A 436 28.33 -5.40 10.37
CA SER A 436 28.05 -4.42 11.43
C SER A 436 27.54 -5.07 12.70
N THR A 437 27.92 -4.53 13.86
CA THR A 437 27.26 -4.81 15.16
C THR A 437 26.08 -3.88 15.42
N VAL A 438 25.92 -2.83 14.58
CA VAL A 438 24.85 -1.84 14.70
C VAL A 438 23.80 -2.10 13.66
N MET A 439 22.58 -2.34 14.12
CA MET A 439 21.38 -2.37 13.30
C MET A 439 20.66 -1.03 13.34
N ARG A 440 19.91 -0.70 12.30
CA ARG A 440 18.99 0.43 12.28
C ARG A 440 17.56 -0.07 12.38
N TYR A 441 16.72 0.67 13.12
CA TYR A 441 15.29 0.44 13.12
C TYR A 441 14.53 1.77 13.21
N ASN A 442 13.30 1.75 12.71
CA ASN A 442 12.36 2.85 12.82
C ASN A 442 11.30 2.52 13.86
N TYR A 443 10.89 3.53 14.61
CA TYR A 443 9.83 3.48 15.59
C TYR A 443 8.87 4.64 15.37
N GLU A 444 7.59 4.39 15.42
CA GLU A 444 6.55 5.41 15.45
C GLU A 444 5.32 4.89 16.19
N SER A 445 4.44 5.81 16.62
CA SER A 445 3.11 5.47 17.11
C SER A 445 2.08 6.41 16.49
N PRO A 446 0.76 6.17 16.65
CA PRO A 446 -0.24 7.12 16.15
C PRO A 446 -0.03 8.56 16.62
N ALA A 447 0.59 8.77 17.80
CA ALA A 447 0.89 10.08 18.37
C ALA A 447 2.35 10.52 18.22
N VAL A 448 3.30 9.60 18.06
CA VAL A 448 4.75 9.91 17.98
C VAL A 448 5.21 9.82 16.54
N PRO A 449 5.74 10.94 15.95
CA PRO A 449 6.32 10.93 14.62
C PRO A 449 7.47 9.93 14.49
N ASP A 450 7.71 9.43 13.27
CA ASP A 450 8.78 8.49 12.94
C ASP A 450 10.12 8.91 13.56
N GLN A 451 10.77 7.93 14.20
CA GLN A 451 12.07 8.03 14.84
C GLN A 451 13.00 6.96 14.30
N THR A 452 14.16 7.35 13.83
CA THR A 452 15.22 6.46 13.35
C THR A 452 16.25 6.25 14.45
N TYR A 453 16.48 5.00 14.80
CA TYR A 453 17.46 4.58 15.80
C TYR A 453 18.56 3.72 15.21
N ASP A 454 19.80 3.96 15.64
CA ASP A 454 20.89 2.97 15.54
C ASP A 454 21.00 2.24 16.88
N TYR A 455 21.05 0.91 16.83
CA TYR A 455 21.10 0.04 17.98
C TYR A 455 22.31 -0.91 17.90
N ASP A 456 23.23 -0.78 18.84
CA ASP A 456 24.36 -1.71 18.96
C ASP A 456 23.89 -3.01 19.61
N MET A 457 23.88 -4.10 18.85
CA MET A 457 23.33 -5.38 19.27
C MET A 457 24.16 -6.06 20.36
N ALA A 458 25.46 -5.76 20.43
CA ALA A 458 26.39 -6.31 21.42
C ALA A 458 26.31 -5.56 22.76
N THR A 459 26.30 -4.23 22.74
CA THR A 459 26.27 -3.40 23.95
C THR A 459 24.85 -3.05 24.40
N ARG A 460 23.86 -3.20 23.51
CA ARG A 460 22.46 -2.80 23.66
C ARG A 460 22.24 -1.30 23.80
N GLU A 461 23.22 -0.52 23.35
CA GLU A 461 23.12 0.94 23.32
C GLU A 461 22.20 1.38 22.17
N ARG A 462 21.25 2.28 22.45
CA ARG A 462 20.31 2.84 21.50
C ARG A 462 20.61 4.32 21.29
N VAL A 463 20.84 4.73 20.04
CA VAL A 463 21.13 6.11 19.66
C VAL A 463 20.00 6.61 18.74
N LEU A 464 19.24 7.60 19.20
CA LEU A 464 18.26 8.31 18.36
C LEU A 464 19.03 9.16 17.34
N ARG A 465 18.84 8.86 16.05
CA ARG A 465 19.48 9.58 14.93
C ARG A 465 18.62 10.71 14.42
N LYS A 466 17.30 10.48 14.35
CA LYS A 466 16.36 11.45 13.83
C LYS A 466 14.97 11.23 14.41
N THR A 467 14.26 12.29 14.66
CA THR A 467 12.80 12.33 14.78
C THR A 467 12.26 13.15 13.60
N ARG A 468 11.23 12.67 12.92
CA ARG A 468 10.55 13.43 11.87
C ARG A 468 10.06 14.77 12.45
N GLU A 469 10.52 15.85 11.87
CA GLU A 469 10.12 17.20 12.27
C GLU A 469 8.72 17.52 11.70
N ILE A 470 7.90 18.17 12.53
CA ILE A 470 6.59 18.70 12.14
C ILE A 470 6.66 20.23 12.26
N PRO A 471 6.94 20.96 11.17
CA PRO A 471 7.23 22.41 11.22
C PRO A 471 6.11 23.27 11.80
N SER A 472 4.85 22.87 11.59
CA SER A 472 3.69 23.57 12.20
C SER A 472 3.54 23.33 13.70
N GLY A 473 4.39 22.50 14.30
CA GLY A 473 4.33 22.08 15.69
C GLY A 473 3.52 20.81 15.89
N HIS A 474 3.98 19.98 16.82
CA HIS A 474 3.30 18.77 17.27
C HIS A 474 3.77 18.41 18.68
N ASN A 475 2.83 18.07 19.55
CA ASN A 475 3.13 17.55 20.88
C ASN A 475 2.39 16.22 21.09
N PRO A 476 3.09 15.08 21.19
CA PRO A 476 2.46 13.79 21.41
C PRO A 476 1.53 13.72 22.64
N GLU A 477 1.83 14.52 23.69
CA GLU A 477 1.01 14.58 24.92
C GLU A 477 -0.38 15.19 24.71
N ASP A 478 -0.63 15.87 23.58
CA ASP A 478 -1.96 16.37 23.23
C ASP A 478 -2.89 15.28 22.72
N TYR A 479 -2.37 14.08 22.52
CA TYR A 479 -3.09 12.95 21.96
C TYR A 479 -3.12 11.75 22.92
N VAL A 480 -4.13 10.93 22.77
CA VAL A 480 -4.28 9.67 23.51
C VAL A 480 -4.30 8.53 22.50
N VAL A 481 -3.42 7.56 22.72
CA VAL A 481 -3.39 6.28 21.99
C VAL A 481 -3.92 5.20 22.93
N GLU A 482 -4.98 4.53 22.48
CA GLU A 482 -5.61 3.45 23.24
C GLU A 482 -5.63 2.17 22.42
N ARG A 483 -5.66 1.06 23.11
CA ARG A 483 -5.82 -0.24 22.50
C ARG A 483 -6.94 -1.00 23.16
N LEU A 484 -7.96 -1.29 22.38
CA LEU A 484 -9.19 -1.95 22.83
C LEU A 484 -9.27 -3.38 22.28
N GLN A 485 -10.13 -4.18 22.89
CA GLN A 485 -10.51 -5.51 22.43
C GLN A 485 -12.02 -5.53 22.21
N ALA A 486 -12.44 -5.33 20.96
CA ALA A 486 -13.86 -5.32 20.62
C ALA A 486 -14.39 -6.76 20.54
N PRO A 487 -15.47 -7.11 21.23
CA PRO A 487 -16.09 -8.42 21.09
C PRO A 487 -16.60 -8.62 19.66
N ALA A 488 -16.23 -9.74 19.04
CA ALA A 488 -16.76 -10.15 17.74
C ALA A 488 -18.08 -10.93 17.92
N TRP A 489 -18.81 -11.09 16.84
CA TRP A 489 -20.11 -11.75 16.78
C TRP A 489 -20.12 -13.23 17.24
N ASP A 490 -18.98 -13.91 17.18
CA ASP A 490 -18.79 -15.33 17.50
C ASP A 490 -18.08 -15.57 18.83
N GLY A 491 -17.78 -14.51 19.59
CA GLY A 491 -17.12 -14.56 20.88
C GLY A 491 -15.61 -14.37 20.84
N GLU A 492 -15.00 -14.22 19.64
CA GLU A 492 -13.63 -13.75 19.48
C GLU A 492 -13.51 -12.28 19.89
N THR A 493 -12.29 -11.74 19.89
CA THR A 493 -12.03 -10.33 20.14
C THR A 493 -11.18 -9.73 19.03
N VAL A 494 -11.60 -8.60 18.50
CA VAL A 494 -10.88 -7.83 17.49
C VAL A 494 -10.04 -6.76 18.17
N PRO A 495 -8.71 -6.72 17.99
CA PRO A 495 -7.90 -5.61 18.46
C PRO A 495 -8.28 -4.33 17.69
N VAL A 496 -8.44 -3.22 18.43
CA VAL A 496 -8.73 -1.91 17.85
C VAL A 496 -7.73 -0.90 18.40
N THR A 497 -7.04 -0.19 17.49
CA THR A 497 -6.16 0.93 17.85
C THR A 497 -6.90 2.23 17.72
N ILE A 498 -6.86 3.09 18.75
CA ILE A 498 -7.52 4.38 18.80
C ILE A 498 -6.48 5.51 18.84
N LEU A 499 -6.75 6.59 18.11
CA LEU A 499 -6.09 7.89 18.26
C LEU A 499 -7.16 8.97 18.41
N ARG A 500 -7.04 9.80 19.45
CA ARG A 500 -7.87 10.99 19.65
C ARG A 500 -7.08 12.11 20.34
N ARG A 501 -7.57 13.32 20.26
CA ARG A 501 -7.05 14.37 21.13
C ARG A 501 -7.42 14.07 22.60
N ALA A 502 -6.58 14.51 23.51
CA ALA A 502 -6.81 14.32 24.94
C ALA A 502 -8.09 15.02 25.44
N ASP A 503 -8.50 16.11 24.80
CA ASP A 503 -9.71 16.87 25.08
C ASP A 503 -10.96 16.42 24.30
N THR A 504 -10.84 15.50 23.35
CA THR A 504 -12.00 14.91 22.64
C THR A 504 -12.78 14.00 23.59
N PRO A 505 -14.08 14.27 23.81
CA PRO A 505 -14.88 13.46 24.73
C PRO A 505 -15.18 12.08 24.18
N VAL A 506 -15.32 11.10 25.08
CA VAL A 506 -15.76 9.73 24.79
C VAL A 506 -17.16 9.56 25.39
N ASP A 507 -18.14 10.24 24.79
CA ASP A 507 -19.54 10.28 25.25
C ASP A 507 -20.58 10.15 24.09
N GLY A 508 -20.08 9.73 22.91
CA GLY A 508 -20.87 9.58 21.69
C GLY A 508 -21.03 10.85 20.85
N SER A 509 -20.54 12.00 21.32
CA SER A 509 -20.67 13.27 20.59
C SER A 509 -19.61 13.46 19.50
N ALA A 510 -18.44 12.82 19.64
CA ALA A 510 -17.37 12.86 18.64
C ALA A 510 -17.73 12.03 17.39
N PRO A 511 -17.40 12.49 16.17
CA PRO A 511 -17.45 11.63 15.01
C PRO A 511 -16.30 10.60 15.05
N LEU A 512 -16.57 9.41 14.49
CA LEU A 512 -15.60 8.32 14.41
C LEU A 512 -15.19 8.09 12.96
N LEU A 513 -13.88 8.03 12.67
CA LEU A 513 -13.39 7.43 11.44
C LEU A 513 -12.86 6.04 11.77
N LEU A 514 -13.46 5.01 11.17
CA LEU A 514 -13.05 3.62 11.34
C LEU A 514 -12.35 3.14 10.06
N TYR A 515 -11.07 2.78 10.17
CA TYR A 515 -10.27 2.25 9.08
C TYR A 515 -10.14 0.73 9.17
N GLY A 516 -10.20 0.04 8.02
CA GLY A 516 -9.99 -1.40 7.94
C GLY A 516 -9.48 -1.85 6.58
N TYR A 517 -8.88 -3.07 6.55
CA TYR A 517 -8.41 -3.72 5.33
C TYR A 517 -8.86 -5.19 5.27
N GLY A 518 -8.20 -6.09 6.01
CA GLY A 518 -8.67 -7.44 6.30
C GLY A 518 -8.47 -8.48 5.20
N SER A 519 -7.43 -8.39 4.40
CA SER A 519 -7.11 -9.37 3.35
C SER A 519 -5.61 -9.59 3.25
N TYR A 520 -5.19 -10.69 2.62
CA TYR A 520 -3.80 -11.04 2.33
C TYR A 520 -2.88 -11.11 3.56
N GLY A 521 -3.41 -11.27 4.75
CA GLY A 521 -2.62 -11.22 5.99
C GLY A 521 -2.13 -9.82 6.37
N ILE A 522 -2.47 -8.77 5.61
CA ILE A 522 -1.98 -7.41 5.85
C ILE A 522 -2.55 -6.86 7.15
N THR A 523 -1.66 -6.52 8.07
CA THR A 523 -1.99 -5.85 9.32
C THR A 523 -1.69 -4.37 9.18
N ILE A 524 -2.74 -3.53 9.24
CA ILE A 524 -2.57 -2.07 9.20
C ILE A 524 -1.76 -1.63 10.42
N PRO A 525 -0.62 -0.93 10.23
CA PRO A 525 0.25 -0.56 11.33
C PRO A 525 -0.32 0.60 12.16
N ALA A 526 0.02 0.61 13.44
CA ALA A 526 -0.24 1.73 14.35
C ALA A 526 0.79 2.85 14.11
N SER A 527 0.81 3.40 12.89
CA SER A 527 1.79 4.39 12.42
C SER A 527 1.35 5.83 12.65
N PHE A 528 2.31 6.74 12.65
CA PHE A 528 2.07 8.19 12.60
C PHE A 528 1.61 8.62 11.21
N SER A 529 0.62 9.51 11.15
CA SER A 529 0.23 10.18 9.93
C SER A 529 -0.05 11.65 10.20
N SER A 530 0.76 12.53 9.63
CA SER A 530 0.60 13.98 9.78
C SER A 530 -0.70 14.48 9.13
N SER A 531 -1.17 13.84 8.06
CA SER A 531 -2.44 14.16 7.40
C SER A 531 -3.64 13.82 8.29
N ARG A 532 -3.61 12.67 8.97
CA ARG A 532 -4.67 12.19 9.89
C ARG A 532 -4.97 13.20 11.00
N LEU A 533 -3.95 13.94 11.46
CA LEU A 533 -4.11 14.97 12.48
C LEU A 533 -5.10 16.05 12.06
N SER A 534 -5.29 16.33 10.77
CA SER A 534 -6.28 17.31 10.30
C SER A 534 -7.72 16.92 10.66
N LEU A 535 -8.05 15.63 10.73
CA LEU A 535 -9.34 15.15 11.24
C LEU A 535 -9.36 15.08 12.76
N VAL A 536 -8.31 14.53 13.37
CA VAL A 536 -8.22 14.35 14.83
C VAL A 536 -8.26 15.69 15.54
N ASP A 537 -7.56 16.71 15.03
CA ASP A 537 -7.58 18.09 15.57
C ASP A 537 -8.94 18.78 15.42
N ARG A 538 -9.83 18.26 14.54
CA ARG A 538 -11.23 18.68 14.39
C ARG A 538 -12.20 17.87 15.26
N GLY A 539 -11.66 17.05 16.18
CA GLY A 539 -12.41 16.29 17.16
C GLY A 539 -12.92 14.94 16.65
N PHE A 540 -12.35 14.40 15.53
CA PHE A 540 -12.56 13.00 15.18
C PHE A 540 -11.82 12.07 16.15
N ILE A 541 -12.44 10.95 16.45
CA ILE A 541 -11.75 9.77 16.95
C ILE A 541 -11.38 8.93 15.73
N TYR A 542 -10.10 8.56 15.61
CA TYR A 542 -9.62 7.69 14.55
C TYR A 542 -9.38 6.29 15.11
N ALA A 543 -9.93 5.28 14.46
CA ALA A 543 -9.81 3.89 14.87
C ALA A 543 -9.31 3.01 13.73
N ILE A 544 -8.48 2.02 14.04
CA ILE A 544 -8.09 0.92 13.13
C ILE A 544 -8.64 -0.38 13.70
N ALA A 545 -9.53 -1.05 12.97
CA ALA A 545 -10.00 -2.38 13.31
C ALA A 545 -9.07 -3.43 12.69
N HIS A 546 -8.36 -4.19 13.51
CA HIS A 546 -7.44 -5.25 13.08
C HIS A 546 -8.20 -6.58 12.88
N VAL A 547 -9.12 -6.57 11.92
CA VAL A 547 -10.06 -7.65 11.63
C VAL A 547 -9.39 -8.93 11.13
N ARG A 548 -10.10 -10.07 11.16
CA ARG A 548 -9.70 -11.31 10.48
C ARG A 548 -9.43 -11.08 9.00
N GLY A 549 -8.58 -11.91 8.40
CA GLY A 549 -7.98 -11.66 7.09
C GLY A 549 -6.68 -10.85 7.18
N SER A 550 -6.35 -10.27 8.36
CA SER A 550 -5.03 -9.76 8.71
C SER A 550 -4.25 -10.76 9.57
N GLN A 551 -2.96 -10.54 9.76
CA GLN A 551 -2.12 -11.33 10.68
C GLN A 551 -1.97 -10.66 12.06
N ALA A 552 -2.93 -9.87 12.50
CA ALA A 552 -2.83 -9.13 13.76
C ALA A 552 -2.69 -10.04 14.99
N LYS A 553 -3.39 -11.17 15.01
CA LYS A 553 -3.32 -12.17 16.09
C LYS A 553 -2.61 -13.47 15.65
N GLY A 554 -1.66 -13.38 14.71
CA GLY A 554 -0.97 -14.52 14.15
C GLY A 554 -1.55 -14.96 12.78
N TYR A 555 -0.95 -15.98 12.20
CA TYR A 555 -1.31 -16.43 10.85
C TYR A 555 -2.70 -17.08 10.79
N GLN A 556 -3.14 -17.74 11.89
CA GLN A 556 -4.48 -18.30 11.97
C GLN A 556 -5.57 -17.23 11.84
N TRP A 557 -5.32 -16.00 12.33
CA TRP A 557 -6.25 -14.87 12.20
C TRP A 557 -6.46 -14.46 10.75
N TYR A 558 -5.43 -14.64 9.90
CA TYR A 558 -5.52 -14.49 8.46
C TYR A 558 -6.37 -15.61 7.83
N LEU A 559 -6.06 -16.87 8.13
CA LEU A 559 -6.79 -18.03 7.60
C LEU A 559 -8.29 -18.03 7.96
N ASP A 560 -8.64 -17.42 9.08
CA ASP A 560 -10.04 -17.30 9.53
C ASP A 560 -10.79 -16.10 8.89
N GLY A 561 -10.17 -15.40 7.94
CA GLY A 561 -10.78 -14.26 7.21
C GLY A 561 -10.58 -14.35 5.69
N LYS A 562 -10.40 -15.54 5.11
CA LYS A 562 -10.28 -15.76 3.67
C LYS A 562 -11.16 -16.90 3.18
N LEU A 563 -11.30 -17.05 1.87
CA LEU A 563 -12.11 -18.10 1.22
C LEU A 563 -13.55 -18.15 1.80
N ASP A 564 -14.01 -19.33 2.19
CA ASP A 564 -15.32 -19.58 2.80
C ASP A 564 -15.53 -18.85 4.15
N LYS A 565 -14.47 -18.35 4.76
CA LYS A 565 -14.51 -17.58 6.01
C LYS A 565 -14.41 -16.07 5.81
N LYS A 566 -14.41 -15.59 4.56
CA LYS A 566 -14.21 -14.16 4.25
C LYS A 566 -15.23 -13.24 4.94
N GLU A 567 -16.44 -13.66 5.13
CA GLU A 567 -17.45 -12.87 5.84
C GLU A 567 -17.08 -12.54 7.31
N ASN A 568 -16.18 -13.30 7.92
CA ASN A 568 -15.71 -12.98 9.27
C ASN A 568 -15.01 -11.62 9.32
N THR A 569 -14.27 -11.25 8.26
CA THR A 569 -13.66 -9.93 8.11
C THR A 569 -14.70 -8.81 8.24
N PHE A 570 -15.80 -8.94 7.52
CA PHE A 570 -16.85 -7.92 7.46
C PHE A 570 -17.62 -7.84 8.79
N LYS A 571 -17.97 -9.00 9.35
CA LYS A 571 -18.65 -9.10 10.65
C LYS A 571 -17.78 -8.55 11.80
N ASP A 572 -16.47 -8.77 11.77
CA ASP A 572 -15.52 -8.22 12.75
C ASP A 572 -15.49 -6.69 12.69
N TYR A 573 -15.49 -6.12 11.46
CA TYR A 573 -15.47 -4.68 11.29
C TYR A 573 -16.78 -4.04 11.80
N VAL A 574 -17.94 -4.58 11.43
CA VAL A 574 -19.25 -4.10 11.93
C VAL A 574 -19.32 -4.23 13.44
N SER A 575 -18.91 -5.38 14.01
CA SER A 575 -18.87 -5.59 15.47
C SER A 575 -17.98 -4.58 16.16
N SER A 576 -16.81 -4.27 15.59
CA SER A 576 -15.90 -3.25 16.11
C SER A 576 -16.53 -1.86 16.10
N GLY A 577 -17.18 -1.47 15.00
CA GLY A 577 -17.90 -0.20 14.89
C GLY A 577 -19.02 -0.08 15.91
N ARG A 578 -19.87 -1.11 16.04
CA ARG A 578 -20.94 -1.16 17.03
C ARG A 578 -20.42 -1.09 18.45
N TYR A 579 -19.35 -1.85 18.78
CA TYR A 579 -18.70 -1.77 20.09
C TYR A 579 -18.19 -0.36 20.40
N LEU A 580 -17.57 0.32 19.44
CA LEU A 580 -17.07 1.68 19.63
C LEU A 580 -18.21 2.67 19.87
N VAL A 581 -19.31 2.56 19.14
CA VAL A 581 -20.52 3.38 19.35
C VAL A 581 -21.13 3.13 20.74
N GLU A 582 -21.30 1.88 21.13
CA GLU A 582 -21.83 1.50 22.45
C GLU A 582 -20.99 2.01 23.62
N ASN A 583 -19.68 2.18 23.40
CA ASN A 583 -18.72 2.66 24.40
C ASN A 583 -18.41 4.16 24.30
N GLY A 584 -19.18 4.91 23.48
CA GLY A 584 -19.10 6.37 23.42
C GLY A 584 -17.98 6.93 22.53
N TYR A 585 -17.31 6.09 21.71
CA TYR A 585 -16.30 6.56 20.74
C TYR A 585 -16.91 7.14 19.46
N GLY A 586 -18.21 7.13 19.34
CA GLY A 586 -18.98 7.67 18.22
C GLY A 586 -20.46 7.43 18.43
N SER A 587 -21.28 7.73 17.43
CA SER A 587 -22.70 7.42 17.39
C SER A 587 -23.12 6.87 16.05
N GLU A 588 -24.23 6.12 16.03
CA GLU A 588 -24.84 5.62 14.80
C GLU A 588 -25.12 6.76 13.83
N GLY A 589 -24.88 6.55 12.53
CA GLY A 589 -24.98 7.58 11.50
C GLY A 589 -23.87 8.65 11.53
N ARG A 590 -22.86 8.53 12.42
CA ARG A 590 -21.71 9.43 12.49
C ARG A 590 -20.36 8.68 12.48
N VAL A 591 -20.37 7.44 12.02
CA VAL A 591 -19.18 6.66 11.71
C VAL A 591 -18.85 6.84 10.24
N VAL A 592 -17.64 7.28 9.92
CA VAL A 592 -17.10 7.25 8.55
C VAL A 592 -16.28 6.00 8.41
N GLY A 593 -16.72 5.08 7.55
CA GLY A 593 -15.94 3.90 7.16
C GLY A 593 -14.92 4.28 6.09
N MET A 594 -13.68 3.79 6.20
CA MET A 594 -12.63 4.06 5.21
C MET A 594 -11.80 2.81 4.94
N GLY A 595 -11.55 2.52 3.66
CA GLY A 595 -10.68 1.45 3.21
C GLY A 595 -10.41 1.51 1.71
N GLY A 596 -9.24 1.00 1.29
CA GLY A 596 -8.83 1.01 -0.11
C GLY A 596 -8.54 -0.38 -0.66
N SER A 597 -8.67 -0.57 -1.99
CA SER A 597 -8.39 -1.86 -2.65
C SER A 597 -9.30 -2.99 -2.08
N ALA A 598 -8.72 -4.06 -1.54
CA ALA A 598 -9.48 -5.07 -0.78
C ALA A 598 -10.13 -4.50 0.50
N GLY A 599 -9.59 -3.40 1.08
CA GLY A 599 -10.28 -2.61 2.10
C GLY A 599 -11.50 -1.86 1.53
N GLY A 600 -11.51 -1.54 0.24
CA GLY A 600 -12.68 -1.04 -0.48
C GLY A 600 -13.74 -2.10 -0.68
N LEU A 601 -13.37 -3.37 -0.90
CA LEU A 601 -14.30 -4.51 -0.82
C LEU A 601 -14.93 -4.57 0.57
N LEU A 602 -14.12 -4.45 1.63
CA LEU A 602 -14.63 -4.37 3.00
C LEU A 602 -15.66 -3.25 3.13
N MET A 603 -15.39 -2.05 2.62
CA MET A 603 -16.33 -0.91 2.68
C MET A 603 -17.64 -1.20 1.95
N GLY A 604 -17.58 -1.79 0.77
CA GLY A 604 -18.78 -2.18 0.02
C GLY A 604 -19.59 -3.27 0.73
N ALA A 605 -18.94 -4.29 1.26
CA ALA A 605 -19.59 -5.38 1.97
C ALA A 605 -20.29 -4.90 3.26
N VAL A 606 -19.61 -4.08 4.09
CA VAL A 606 -20.20 -3.59 5.34
C VAL A 606 -21.29 -2.56 5.12
N SER A 607 -21.25 -1.80 4.01
CA SER A 607 -22.34 -0.90 3.63
C SER A 607 -23.60 -1.67 3.24
N ASN A 608 -23.46 -2.89 2.64
CA ASN A 608 -24.57 -3.79 2.39
C ASN A 608 -25.11 -4.43 3.69
N MET A 609 -24.24 -4.71 4.68
CA MET A 609 -24.58 -5.44 5.91
C MET A 609 -25.25 -4.56 6.97
N ASP A 610 -24.73 -3.34 7.18
CA ASP A 610 -25.20 -2.46 8.26
C ASP A 610 -25.06 -0.98 7.85
N PRO A 611 -25.83 -0.53 6.83
CA PRO A 611 -25.75 0.84 6.34
C PRO A 611 -26.07 1.90 7.40
N ALA A 612 -26.88 1.56 8.41
CA ALA A 612 -27.30 2.50 9.47
C ALA A 612 -26.13 2.90 10.40
N LEU A 613 -25.12 2.05 10.54
CA LEU A 613 -23.92 2.38 11.33
C LEU A 613 -23.21 3.63 10.80
N PHE A 614 -23.19 3.81 9.47
CA PHE A 614 -22.35 4.78 8.80
C PHE A 614 -23.07 6.08 8.45
N GLY A 615 -22.43 7.21 8.66
CA GLY A 615 -22.75 8.50 8.08
C GLY A 615 -22.14 8.70 6.71
N GLY A 616 -20.99 8.06 6.45
CA GLY A 616 -20.34 8.08 5.16
C GLY A 616 -19.34 6.94 4.97
N ILE A 617 -19.06 6.62 3.70
CA ILE A 617 -18.06 5.61 3.30
C ILE A 617 -17.06 6.24 2.32
N VAL A 618 -15.78 6.09 2.59
CA VAL A 618 -14.68 6.36 1.63
C VAL A 618 -14.16 5.02 1.16
N ALA A 619 -14.46 4.69 -0.09
CA ALA A 619 -14.02 3.47 -0.78
C ALA A 619 -12.99 3.85 -1.84
N ALA A 620 -11.70 3.76 -1.50
CA ALA A 620 -10.62 4.12 -2.40
C ALA A 620 -10.23 2.91 -3.27
N VAL A 621 -10.22 3.09 -4.61
CA VAL A 621 -9.88 2.06 -5.59
C VAL A 621 -10.48 0.68 -5.24
N PRO A 622 -11.82 0.58 -4.99
CA PRO A 622 -12.42 -0.55 -4.29
C PRO A 622 -12.57 -1.79 -5.17
N PHE A 623 -12.14 -2.94 -4.66
CA PHE A 623 -12.34 -4.26 -5.27
C PHE A 623 -13.76 -4.76 -5.00
N VAL A 624 -14.73 -4.37 -5.83
CA VAL A 624 -16.15 -4.55 -5.55
C VAL A 624 -16.90 -5.45 -6.53
N ASP A 625 -16.34 -5.69 -7.74
CA ASP A 625 -16.94 -6.56 -8.76
C ASP A 625 -16.32 -7.96 -8.73
N VAL A 626 -16.29 -8.55 -7.54
CA VAL A 626 -15.43 -9.69 -7.19
C VAL A 626 -15.71 -10.91 -8.06
N VAL A 627 -16.98 -11.24 -8.33
CA VAL A 627 -17.34 -12.41 -9.16
C VAL A 627 -16.83 -12.25 -10.58
N ASN A 628 -16.99 -11.07 -11.20
CA ASN A 628 -16.53 -10.84 -12.55
C ASN A 628 -15.01 -10.82 -12.65
N THR A 629 -14.34 -10.14 -11.70
CA THR A 629 -12.88 -10.05 -11.67
C THR A 629 -12.24 -11.41 -11.43
N MET A 630 -12.70 -12.19 -10.46
CA MET A 630 -12.17 -13.53 -10.19
C MET A 630 -12.54 -14.56 -11.29
N SER A 631 -13.43 -14.20 -12.21
CA SER A 631 -13.80 -15.01 -13.38
C SER A 631 -13.04 -14.64 -14.66
N ASP A 632 -12.07 -13.72 -14.58
CA ASP A 632 -11.33 -13.23 -15.75
C ASP A 632 -9.82 -13.49 -15.62
N GLU A 633 -9.37 -14.63 -16.15
CA GLU A 633 -7.94 -15.06 -16.12
C GLU A 633 -7.01 -14.09 -16.87
N SER A 634 -7.54 -13.18 -17.70
CA SER A 634 -6.72 -12.20 -18.42
C SER A 634 -6.25 -11.05 -17.53
N LEU A 635 -6.85 -10.88 -16.35
CA LEU A 635 -6.43 -9.87 -15.39
C LEU A 635 -5.15 -10.29 -14.65
N PRO A 636 -4.25 -9.34 -14.33
CA PRO A 636 -2.95 -9.66 -13.74
C PRO A 636 -3.03 -10.47 -12.45
N LEU A 637 -3.96 -10.10 -11.57
CA LEU A 637 -4.05 -10.64 -10.22
C LEU A 637 -5.00 -11.85 -10.10
N THR A 638 -5.88 -12.12 -11.08
CA THR A 638 -6.93 -13.14 -10.92
C THR A 638 -6.40 -14.54 -10.61
N PRO A 639 -5.52 -15.16 -11.42
CA PRO A 639 -5.02 -16.49 -11.08
C PRO A 639 -4.22 -16.52 -9.77
N PRO A 640 -3.31 -15.58 -9.49
CA PRO A 640 -2.57 -15.55 -8.22
C PRO A 640 -3.46 -15.42 -6.98
N GLU A 641 -4.63 -14.81 -7.10
CA GLU A 641 -5.51 -14.50 -5.97
C GLU A 641 -6.62 -15.53 -5.71
N TRP A 642 -6.75 -16.57 -6.55
CA TRP A 642 -7.69 -17.67 -6.23
C TRP A 642 -7.45 -18.32 -4.86
N PRO A 643 -6.21 -18.47 -4.35
CA PRO A 643 -6.01 -18.94 -2.97
C PRO A 643 -6.53 -17.99 -1.88
N GLU A 644 -6.77 -16.71 -2.18
CA GLU A 644 -7.38 -15.73 -1.25
C GLU A 644 -8.91 -15.73 -1.32
N TRP A 645 -9.48 -15.75 -2.54
CA TRP A 645 -10.90 -15.52 -2.79
C TRP A 645 -11.67 -16.78 -3.18
N GLY A 646 -11.01 -17.77 -3.79
CA GLY A 646 -11.62 -18.91 -4.46
C GLY A 646 -11.64 -18.78 -5.98
N ASN A 647 -11.74 -19.90 -6.68
CA ASN A 647 -11.80 -19.96 -8.16
C ASN A 647 -13.25 -20.17 -8.64
N PRO A 648 -14.01 -19.12 -8.97
CA PRO A 648 -15.40 -19.24 -9.39
C PRO A 648 -15.57 -19.80 -10.81
N ILE A 649 -14.46 -19.93 -11.58
CA ILE A 649 -14.52 -20.46 -12.95
C ILE A 649 -14.77 -21.97 -12.96
N THR A 650 -14.16 -22.67 -12.01
CA THR A 650 -14.16 -24.15 -11.97
C THR A 650 -14.90 -24.72 -10.76
N ASP A 651 -15.14 -23.91 -9.73
CA ASP A 651 -15.73 -24.31 -8.45
C ASP A 651 -17.04 -23.55 -8.19
N ALA A 652 -18.15 -24.29 -8.14
CA ALA A 652 -19.48 -23.73 -7.89
C ALA A 652 -19.66 -23.26 -6.43
N GLU A 653 -18.96 -23.88 -5.47
CA GLU A 653 -19.01 -23.47 -4.05
C GLU A 653 -18.25 -22.16 -3.85
N ALA A 654 -17.07 -22.01 -4.45
CA ALA A 654 -16.34 -20.75 -4.49
C ALA A 654 -17.15 -19.63 -5.15
N TYR A 655 -17.84 -19.94 -6.27
CA TYR A 655 -18.74 -18.99 -6.93
C TYR A 655 -19.85 -18.52 -5.98
N ASP A 656 -20.54 -19.46 -5.33
CA ASP A 656 -21.65 -19.13 -4.41
C ASP A 656 -21.16 -18.33 -3.19
N THR A 657 -19.97 -18.66 -2.67
CA THR A 657 -19.31 -17.94 -1.56
C THR A 657 -18.99 -16.51 -1.94
N ILE A 658 -18.32 -16.29 -3.08
CA ILE A 658 -17.97 -14.93 -3.54
C ILE A 658 -19.25 -14.13 -3.84
N MET A 659 -20.23 -14.74 -4.51
CA MET A 659 -21.50 -14.10 -4.84
C MET A 659 -22.22 -13.60 -3.58
N ALA A 660 -22.14 -14.33 -2.48
CA ALA A 660 -22.84 -13.97 -1.24
C ALA A 660 -22.35 -12.66 -0.61
N TYR A 661 -21.09 -12.26 -0.84
CA TYR A 661 -20.53 -11.05 -0.27
C TYR A 661 -20.08 -9.99 -1.30
N SER A 662 -20.01 -10.31 -2.60
CA SER A 662 -19.55 -9.39 -3.65
C SER A 662 -20.33 -8.08 -3.60
N PRO A 663 -19.71 -6.93 -3.28
CA PRO A 663 -20.45 -5.69 -3.04
C PRO A 663 -21.31 -5.27 -4.22
N TYR A 664 -20.79 -5.37 -5.44
CA TYR A 664 -21.51 -5.06 -6.66
C TYR A 664 -22.76 -5.93 -6.82
N ASP A 665 -22.63 -7.24 -6.59
CA ASP A 665 -23.72 -8.19 -6.80
C ASP A 665 -24.80 -8.08 -5.72
N GLN A 666 -24.46 -7.70 -4.50
CA GLN A 666 -25.35 -7.59 -3.34
C GLN A 666 -25.97 -6.20 -3.14
N VAL A 667 -25.78 -5.26 -4.08
CA VAL A 667 -26.51 -3.98 -4.03
C VAL A 667 -28.02 -4.26 -4.06
N SER A 668 -28.75 -3.69 -3.12
CA SER A 668 -30.20 -3.81 -2.98
C SER A 668 -30.85 -2.45 -2.67
N ASP A 669 -32.14 -2.37 -2.78
CA ASP A 669 -32.93 -1.18 -2.42
C ASP A 669 -32.92 -1.01 -0.88
N GLN A 670 -31.97 -0.18 -0.39
CA GLN A 670 -31.84 0.17 1.03
C GLN A 670 -31.21 1.55 1.18
N ASP A 671 -31.36 2.14 2.35
CA ASP A 671 -30.84 3.47 2.68
C ASP A 671 -29.32 3.42 2.93
N TYR A 672 -28.53 3.48 1.85
CA TYR A 672 -27.08 3.55 1.96
C TYR A 672 -26.59 4.94 2.43
N PRO A 673 -25.47 5.01 3.17
CA PRO A 673 -24.83 6.28 3.51
C PRO A 673 -24.30 7.00 2.26
N ALA A 674 -23.95 8.28 2.43
CA ALA A 674 -23.15 8.98 1.44
C ALA A 674 -21.84 8.22 1.15
N MET A 675 -21.41 8.16 -0.12
CA MET A 675 -20.21 7.44 -0.51
C MET A 675 -19.31 8.27 -1.42
N LEU A 676 -18.01 8.28 -1.12
CA LEU A 676 -16.95 8.70 -2.03
C LEU A 676 -16.23 7.46 -2.55
N ILE A 677 -16.33 7.23 -3.86
CA ILE A 677 -15.77 6.08 -4.57
C ILE A 677 -14.68 6.60 -5.51
N THR A 678 -13.44 6.14 -5.37
CA THR A 678 -12.35 6.61 -6.23
C THR A 678 -11.80 5.50 -7.11
N GLY A 679 -11.08 5.84 -8.17
CA GLY A 679 -10.40 4.90 -9.05
C GLY A 679 -9.31 5.57 -9.88
N GLY A 680 -8.43 4.77 -10.50
CA GLY A 680 -7.43 5.20 -11.46
C GLY A 680 -7.66 4.56 -12.83
N LEU A 681 -7.52 5.34 -13.92
CA LEU A 681 -7.76 4.82 -15.28
C LEU A 681 -6.71 3.76 -15.68
N SER A 682 -5.46 3.94 -15.26
CA SER A 682 -4.34 3.04 -15.56
C SER A 682 -4.10 1.98 -14.47
N ASP A 683 -5.06 1.79 -13.57
CA ASP A 683 -4.94 0.86 -12.45
C ASP A 683 -4.94 -0.62 -12.91
N PRO A 684 -3.81 -1.36 -12.79
CA PRO A 684 -3.73 -2.75 -13.21
C PRO A 684 -4.20 -3.74 -12.12
N ARG A 685 -4.49 -3.27 -10.89
CA ARG A 685 -4.84 -4.10 -9.73
C ARG A 685 -6.34 -4.14 -9.49
N VAL A 686 -6.97 -2.95 -9.41
CA VAL A 686 -8.40 -2.78 -9.33
C VAL A 686 -8.82 -1.87 -10.46
N THR A 687 -9.32 -2.46 -11.52
CA THR A 687 -9.56 -1.78 -12.77
C THR A 687 -10.67 -0.70 -12.67
N TYR A 688 -10.52 0.39 -13.42
CA TYR A 688 -11.40 1.57 -13.36
C TYR A 688 -12.89 1.24 -13.52
N TRP A 689 -13.24 0.12 -14.15
CA TRP A 689 -14.65 -0.25 -14.35
C TRP A 689 -15.30 -0.82 -13.10
N GLU A 690 -14.57 -1.37 -12.14
CA GLU A 690 -15.15 -1.89 -10.89
C GLU A 690 -15.86 -0.79 -10.06
N PRO A 691 -15.16 0.28 -9.64
CA PRO A 691 -15.81 1.41 -8.95
C PRO A 691 -16.89 2.06 -9.79
N SER A 692 -16.70 2.15 -11.13
CA SER A 692 -17.63 2.79 -12.04
C SER A 692 -18.94 2.01 -12.16
N LYS A 693 -18.87 0.70 -12.30
CA LYS A 693 -20.04 -0.20 -12.32
C LYS A 693 -20.79 -0.16 -11.01
N TRP A 694 -20.07 -0.17 -9.89
CA TRP A 694 -20.68 -0.15 -8.56
C TRP A 694 -21.43 1.15 -8.30
N ALA A 695 -20.85 2.30 -8.59
CA ALA A 695 -21.52 3.60 -8.48
C ALA A 695 -22.78 3.67 -9.35
N ALA A 696 -22.71 3.19 -10.60
CA ALA A 696 -23.87 3.14 -11.50
C ALA A 696 -24.99 2.25 -10.97
N LYS A 697 -24.65 1.09 -10.37
CA LYS A 697 -25.62 0.17 -9.80
C LYS A 697 -26.25 0.71 -8.53
N LEU A 698 -25.50 1.30 -7.62
CA LEU A 698 -26.01 1.97 -6.42
C LEU A 698 -27.07 3.02 -6.76
N ARG A 699 -26.78 3.91 -7.72
CA ARG A 699 -27.74 4.94 -8.15
C ARG A 699 -29.00 4.37 -8.79
N HIS A 700 -28.90 3.21 -9.43
CA HIS A 700 -30.06 2.58 -10.06
C HIS A 700 -30.93 1.78 -9.09
N GLU A 701 -30.31 0.98 -8.23
CA GLU A 701 -31.01 0.05 -7.34
C GLU A 701 -31.40 0.69 -5.98
N ALA A 702 -30.64 1.71 -5.54
CA ALA A 702 -30.87 2.41 -4.28
C ALA A 702 -30.88 3.94 -4.47
N PRO A 703 -31.85 4.48 -5.24
CA PRO A 703 -31.88 5.90 -5.59
C PRO A 703 -32.20 6.84 -4.41
N GLU A 704 -32.78 6.32 -3.33
CA GLU A 704 -33.10 7.10 -2.11
C GLU A 704 -31.91 7.18 -1.14
N GLY A 705 -30.84 6.40 -1.36
CA GLY A 705 -29.60 6.44 -0.58
C GLY A 705 -28.58 7.40 -1.18
N GLY A 706 -27.40 7.49 -0.57
CA GLY A 706 -26.28 8.31 -1.05
C GLY A 706 -26.20 9.67 -0.38
N PRO A 707 -25.67 10.72 -1.07
CA PRO A 707 -25.21 10.75 -2.47
C PRO A 707 -23.99 9.86 -2.74
N TYR A 708 -23.88 9.38 -4.00
CA TYR A 708 -22.77 8.55 -4.45
C TYR A 708 -21.87 9.37 -5.39
N PHE A 709 -20.66 9.66 -4.97
CA PHE A 709 -19.66 10.41 -5.72
C PHE A 709 -18.64 9.44 -6.31
N LEU A 710 -18.54 9.39 -7.64
CA LEU A 710 -17.48 8.65 -8.33
C LEU A 710 -16.42 9.62 -8.84
N ARG A 711 -15.15 9.35 -8.53
CA ARG A 711 -13.99 10.13 -8.99
C ARG A 711 -12.93 9.21 -9.58
N ILE A 712 -12.72 9.29 -10.90
CA ILE A 712 -11.68 8.53 -11.59
C ILE A 712 -10.52 9.46 -11.93
N ASN A 713 -9.33 9.18 -11.40
CA ASN A 713 -8.13 9.87 -11.82
C ASN A 713 -7.72 9.36 -13.21
N MET A 714 -7.86 10.23 -14.23
CA MET A 714 -7.65 9.86 -15.64
C MET A 714 -6.17 9.70 -16.02
N ASP A 715 -5.25 10.14 -15.15
CA ASP A 715 -3.81 10.20 -15.39
C ASP A 715 -3.01 9.31 -14.39
N ALA A 716 -3.68 8.51 -13.57
CA ALA A 716 -3.02 7.70 -12.54
C ALA A 716 -3.49 6.24 -12.53
N GLY A 717 -2.70 5.40 -11.83
CA GLY A 717 -3.02 4.01 -11.54
C GLY A 717 -3.49 3.80 -10.09
N HIS A 718 -3.18 2.60 -9.53
CA HIS A 718 -3.66 2.17 -8.20
C HIS A 718 -3.25 3.10 -7.04
N GLY A 719 -2.08 3.69 -7.10
CA GLY A 719 -1.56 4.58 -6.08
C GLY A 719 -2.08 6.02 -6.13
N GLY A 720 -2.97 6.36 -7.08
CA GLY A 720 -3.44 7.73 -7.30
C GLY A 720 -2.36 8.65 -7.87
N SER A 721 -2.50 9.95 -7.64
CA SER A 721 -1.53 10.96 -8.08
C SER A 721 -0.18 10.78 -7.41
N THR A 722 0.91 10.89 -8.19
CA THR A 722 2.26 10.80 -7.65
C THR A 722 2.73 12.13 -7.09
N GLY A 723 3.59 12.04 -6.08
CA GLY A 723 4.28 13.15 -5.50
C GLY A 723 3.78 13.56 -4.13
N ARG A 724 4.71 14.18 -3.30
CA ARG A 724 4.43 14.39 -1.87
C ARG A 724 3.41 15.48 -1.54
N PHE A 725 2.97 16.29 -2.50
CA PHE A 725 1.94 17.29 -2.26
C PHE A 725 0.66 17.08 -3.09
N GLU A 726 0.74 16.47 -4.31
CA GLU A 726 -0.46 16.15 -5.10
C GLU A 726 -1.32 15.09 -4.40
N GLY A 727 -0.74 14.00 -3.89
CA GLY A 727 -1.47 13.02 -3.09
C GLY A 727 -2.23 13.65 -1.90
N LEU A 728 -1.71 14.76 -1.34
CA LEU A 728 -2.44 15.51 -0.30
C LEU A 728 -3.71 16.17 -0.82
N LYS A 729 -3.81 16.50 -2.12
CA LYS A 729 -5.05 17.04 -2.70
C LYS A 729 -6.15 15.97 -2.74
N GLU A 730 -5.79 14.73 -3.05
CA GLU A 730 -6.72 13.60 -2.99
C GLU A 730 -7.17 13.34 -1.55
N THR A 731 -6.23 13.30 -0.60
CA THR A 731 -6.53 13.20 0.83
C THR A 731 -7.42 14.35 1.32
N ALA A 732 -7.23 15.57 0.80
CA ALA A 732 -8.08 16.72 1.14
C ALA A 732 -9.53 16.54 0.66
N VAL A 733 -9.76 15.90 -0.48
CA VAL A 733 -11.12 15.54 -0.96
C VAL A 733 -11.75 14.49 -0.04
N GLU A 734 -11.01 13.43 0.30
CA GLU A 734 -11.49 12.38 1.20
C GLU A 734 -11.85 12.94 2.59
N TYR A 735 -11.02 13.82 3.14
CA TYR A 735 -11.26 14.42 4.45
C TYR A 735 -12.38 15.46 4.42
N ALA A 736 -12.50 16.23 3.34
CA ALA A 736 -13.64 17.14 3.15
C ALA A 736 -14.96 16.35 3.06
N PHE A 737 -14.98 15.23 2.34
CA PHE A 737 -16.11 14.32 2.32
C PHE A 737 -16.41 13.73 3.71
N ALA A 738 -15.38 13.23 4.42
CA ALA A 738 -15.55 12.68 5.77
C ALA A 738 -16.16 13.72 6.74
N LEU A 739 -15.73 14.97 6.64
CA LEU A 739 -16.29 16.09 7.42
C LEU A 739 -17.74 16.39 7.00
N ALA A 740 -18.05 16.40 5.69
CA ALA A 740 -19.39 16.61 5.19
C ALA A 740 -20.37 15.50 5.61
N ALA A 741 -19.92 14.25 5.63
CA ALA A 741 -20.69 13.08 6.04
C ALA A 741 -21.10 13.07 7.53
N VAL A 742 -20.50 13.92 8.34
CA VAL A 742 -20.83 14.09 9.78
C VAL A 742 -21.30 15.50 10.13
N GLY A 743 -21.62 16.34 9.13
CA GLY A 743 -22.14 17.69 9.30
C GLY A 743 -21.09 18.68 9.86
N LYS A 744 -19.81 18.48 9.54
CA LYS A 744 -18.69 19.36 10.00
C LYS A 744 -17.97 20.09 8.85
N ALA A 745 -18.37 19.91 7.60
CA ALA A 745 -17.78 20.65 6.48
C ALA A 745 -18.50 21.98 6.26
N GLU A 746 -17.72 23.05 6.02
CA GLU A 746 -18.25 24.29 5.48
C GLU A 746 -18.60 24.09 4.00
N GLY A 747 -19.81 24.53 3.58
CA GLY A 747 -20.25 24.53 2.20
C GLY A 747 -20.97 23.26 1.71
N LEU A 748 -20.88 22.15 2.44
CA LEU A 748 -21.54 20.90 2.10
C LEU A 748 -21.91 20.12 3.36
N ASP A 749 -23.17 19.67 3.42
CA ASP A 749 -23.63 18.71 4.42
C ASP A 749 -24.33 17.55 3.71
N VAL A 750 -23.80 16.36 3.85
CA VAL A 750 -24.37 15.11 3.33
C VAL A 750 -24.61 14.13 4.47
N SER A 751 -24.68 14.64 5.70
CA SER A 751 -24.97 13.82 6.88
C SER A 751 -26.43 13.37 6.90
N ARG A 752 -26.69 12.19 7.44
CA ARG A 752 -28.08 11.70 7.64
C ARG A 752 -28.95 12.61 8.52
N ALA A 753 -28.32 13.47 9.34
CA ALA A 753 -29.03 14.44 10.18
C ALA A 753 -29.50 15.69 9.41
N ALA A 754 -29.05 15.90 8.17
CA ALA A 754 -29.47 17.05 7.34
C ALA A 754 -30.85 16.82 6.68
N GLU A 755 -31.36 15.59 6.73
CA GLU A 755 -32.66 15.19 6.13
C GLU A 755 -33.85 15.32 7.10
N ASP A 756 -33.64 15.60 8.41
CA ASP A 756 -34.65 15.87 9.42
C ASP A 756 -34.89 17.39 9.59
#